data_8f0ca22c214d9422c7eb38e228bd9799
#
_entry.id   8f0ca22c214d9422c7eb38e228bd9799
#
_cell.length_a   1.000
_cell.length_b   1.000
_cell.length_c   1.000
_cell.angle_alpha   90.00
_cell.angle_beta   90.00
_cell.angle_gamma   90.00
#
_symmetry.space_group_name_H-M   'P 1'
#
loop_
_entity.id
_entity.type
_entity.pdbx_description
1 polymer ?
#
loop_
_entity_poly.entity_id
_entity_poly.type
_entity_poly.pdbx_seq_one_letter_code
_entity_poly.pdbx_strand_id
1 'polypeptide(L)'
;MSDYKKSFKRRAFLVYALTLLFGVGCLVQVLYLAISKRPLFSGDPKYCLDKTQPDWEKNPLTNDPNCRCIVTVNDLIPARGDIYDDTGNILASDFTVFDVVIDGRKLKPEIVKTKKGEFVNDTLYATSELKISRSDKAAVNKLINELSDKFYFHFKHKFEHSKEYYRKKLTEAIVDQKNVDILKSNLISEKTLVTSEDTAFIRKLPLFQDKCRKKCIGFPSYFKRIYPYGELAKRVIGTIPPGAPSGLEKTFNDWLSGAKGAQKMLYIDGIRVPSEKFSNPNDGANIHTTLNLRMQNIVYEALMDKLYQKSAQWGCVVLMEVETGNVKAMVNLKQHTNERGTTGYFEIFNHAFRQECEPGSTFKLASLLTYLEKVPNDTAKSYLLCGCDIAKHFTKDSKKFKTTCGMADMAGSRHRYGKPIEIFQRSLNEGTGTMIFDAHNNNFQSYLSALDSIGITMPLVTQLGTVGAPRIIRDAKSMRTFYITTWGGFNMAPIQTLTYFNGVANNGKMVCPKYVSYITKQDEVVEVFPTVVLKEQMTRKDVIERAKKYLEAVVSGPNGTARIYRDSIPHFAGKTGTRDILVQNPDGTWGYYKGRNSVSFCGYFPAEKPKYSMIVYLYDVEGMSATAAQLFYTIAKRIMGEESTHLLKEVDKSAGIVNPTYLNIGK
;
A
#
# COMPACT_ATOMS: atom_id res chain seq x y z
N MET A 1 -14.36 -33.82 -83.10
CA MET A 1 -15.37 -33.22 -82.13
C MET A 1 -16.26 -34.26 -81.42
N SER A 2 -16.42 -35.43 -81.94
CA SER A 2 -17.26 -36.50 -81.39
C SER A 2 -16.65 -37.13 -80.11
N ASP A 3 -15.34 -37.37 -80.09
CA ASP A 3 -14.66 -38.04 -78.96
C ASP A 3 -14.49 -37.16 -77.73
N TYR A 4 -14.38 -35.85 -77.92
CA TYR A 4 -14.26 -34.89 -76.80
C TYR A 4 -15.60 -34.80 -76.00
N LYS A 5 -16.72 -34.82 -76.72
CA LYS A 5 -18.06 -34.85 -76.08
C LYS A 5 -18.32 -36.12 -75.31
N LYS A 6 -17.85 -37.28 -75.81
CA LYS A 6 -17.96 -38.59 -75.08
C LYS A 6 -17.08 -38.60 -73.82
N SER A 7 -15.85 -38.08 -73.91
CA SER A 7 -14.94 -37.99 -72.74
C SER A 7 -15.48 -37.03 -71.69
N PHE A 8 -16.01 -35.88 -72.08
CA PHE A 8 -16.60 -34.90 -71.17
C PHE A 8 -17.83 -35.46 -70.46
N LYS A 9 -18.73 -36.12 -71.18
CA LYS A 9 -19.88 -36.78 -70.53
C LYS A 9 -19.50 -37.87 -69.59
N ARG A 10 -18.46 -38.68 -69.84
CA ARG A 10 -17.95 -39.68 -68.88
C ARG A 10 -17.33 -39.03 -67.62
N ARG A 11 -16.58 -37.98 -67.76
CA ARG A 11 -16.01 -37.25 -66.61
C ARG A 11 -17.10 -36.56 -65.76
N ALA A 12 -18.07 -35.94 -66.39
CA ALA A 12 -19.21 -35.34 -65.72
C ALA A 12 -20.06 -36.36 -65.00
N PHE A 13 -20.28 -37.55 -65.58
CA PHE A 13 -20.98 -38.66 -64.95
C PHE A 13 -20.19 -39.20 -63.73
N LEU A 14 -18.87 -39.32 -63.83
CA LEU A 14 -18.02 -39.77 -62.74
C LEU A 14 -18.05 -38.79 -61.55
N VAL A 15 -17.99 -37.51 -61.82
CA VAL A 15 -18.10 -36.47 -60.79
C VAL A 15 -19.48 -36.50 -60.15
N TYR A 16 -20.53 -36.68 -60.95
CA TYR A 16 -21.90 -36.79 -60.45
C TYR A 16 -22.12 -38.06 -59.58
N ALA A 17 -21.57 -39.17 -60.01
CA ALA A 17 -21.64 -40.43 -59.26
C ALA A 17 -20.85 -40.37 -57.95
N LEU A 18 -19.68 -39.71 -57.95
CA LEU A 18 -18.88 -39.48 -56.70
C LEU A 18 -19.57 -38.52 -55.74
N THR A 19 -20.21 -37.45 -56.23
CA THR A 19 -20.98 -36.54 -55.39
C THR A 19 -22.22 -37.21 -54.81
N LEU A 20 -22.88 -38.07 -55.60
CA LEU A 20 -24.05 -38.82 -55.16
C LEU A 20 -23.67 -39.87 -54.11
N LEU A 21 -22.55 -40.59 -54.32
CA LEU A 21 -22.01 -41.56 -53.31
C LEU A 21 -21.60 -40.85 -52.03
N PHE A 22 -20.99 -39.67 -52.10
CA PHE A 22 -20.65 -38.86 -50.96
C PHE A 22 -21.92 -38.41 -50.21
N GLY A 23 -22.93 -37.92 -50.94
CA GLY A 23 -24.22 -37.52 -50.39
C GLY A 23 -24.95 -38.68 -49.69
N VAL A 24 -24.95 -39.88 -50.31
CA VAL A 24 -25.51 -41.10 -49.69
C VAL A 24 -24.71 -41.50 -48.45
N GLY A 25 -23.38 -41.42 -48.51
CA GLY A 25 -22.52 -41.69 -47.34
C GLY A 25 -22.81 -40.75 -46.18
N CYS A 26 -23.00 -39.45 -46.44
CA CYS A 26 -23.42 -38.49 -45.43
C CYS A 26 -24.81 -38.80 -44.87
N LEU A 27 -25.77 -39.19 -45.71
CA LEU A 27 -27.12 -39.58 -45.30
C LEU A 27 -27.13 -40.83 -44.43
N VAL A 28 -26.34 -41.84 -44.80
CA VAL A 28 -26.17 -43.06 -43.98
C VAL A 28 -25.54 -42.76 -42.64
N GLN A 29 -24.57 -41.84 -42.61
CA GLN A 29 -23.92 -41.42 -41.38
C GLN A 29 -24.86 -40.60 -40.46
N VAL A 30 -25.70 -39.77 -41.06
CA VAL A 30 -26.75 -39.04 -40.33
C VAL A 30 -27.81 -40.00 -39.79
N LEU A 31 -28.26 -40.97 -40.61
CA LEU A 31 -29.20 -42.02 -40.17
C LEU A 31 -28.58 -42.91 -39.09
N TYR A 32 -27.34 -43.31 -39.23
CA TYR A 32 -26.63 -44.08 -38.20
C TYR A 32 -26.54 -43.32 -36.88
N LEU A 33 -26.21 -42.02 -36.90
CA LEU A 33 -26.19 -41.18 -35.73
C LEU A 33 -27.58 -40.98 -35.12
N ALA A 34 -28.61 -40.84 -35.96
CA ALA A 34 -30.00 -40.72 -35.52
C ALA A 34 -30.53 -42.04 -34.87
N ILE A 35 -30.21 -43.19 -35.46
CA ILE A 35 -30.60 -44.52 -34.94
C ILE A 35 -29.80 -44.91 -33.70
N SER A 36 -28.52 -44.54 -33.63
CA SER A 36 -27.67 -44.83 -32.48
C SER A 36 -27.96 -43.93 -31.26
N LYS A 37 -28.98 -43.07 -31.33
CA LYS A 37 -29.32 -42.05 -30.29
C LYS A 37 -28.14 -41.19 -29.88
N ARG A 38 -27.09 -41.09 -30.69
CA ARG A 38 -26.01 -40.16 -30.48
C ARG A 38 -26.46 -38.78 -30.96
N PRO A 39 -26.35 -37.71 -30.15
CA PRO A 39 -26.72 -36.40 -30.59
C PRO A 39 -25.84 -35.96 -31.79
N LEU A 40 -26.48 -35.48 -32.85
CA LEU A 40 -25.83 -34.99 -34.08
C LEU A 40 -24.87 -33.83 -33.81
N PHE A 41 -25.11 -33.13 -32.71
CA PHE A 41 -24.24 -32.08 -32.17
C PHE A 41 -24.04 -32.37 -30.68
N SER A 42 -22.84 -32.79 -30.31
CA SER A 42 -22.42 -33.00 -28.92
C SER A 42 -22.42 -31.71 -28.08
N GLY A 43 -22.87 -30.60 -28.64
CA GLY A 43 -22.96 -29.29 -27.98
C GLY A 43 -24.39 -28.83 -27.67
N ASP A 44 -25.44 -29.65 -27.91
CA ASP A 44 -26.80 -29.30 -27.47
C ASP A 44 -26.85 -29.36 -25.92
N PRO A 45 -27.16 -28.25 -25.23
CA PRO A 45 -27.15 -28.17 -23.75
C PRO A 45 -28.00 -29.25 -23.07
N LYS A 46 -29.02 -29.74 -23.70
CA LYS A 46 -29.90 -30.80 -23.15
C LYS A 46 -29.22 -32.18 -23.03
N TYR A 47 -28.13 -32.39 -23.76
CA TYR A 47 -27.32 -33.65 -23.73
C TYR A 47 -26.02 -33.48 -22.97
N CYS A 48 -25.80 -32.32 -22.34
CA CYS A 48 -24.62 -32.03 -21.55
C CYS A 48 -24.94 -32.16 -20.07
N LEU A 49 -24.01 -32.70 -19.29
CA LEU A 49 -24.05 -32.61 -17.83
C LEU A 49 -23.77 -31.18 -17.38
N ASP A 50 -24.80 -30.45 -16.98
CA ASP A 50 -24.69 -29.06 -16.57
C ASP A 50 -24.38 -28.95 -15.08
N LYS A 51 -23.10 -28.83 -14.73
CA LYS A 51 -22.60 -28.64 -13.35
C LYS A 51 -22.91 -27.28 -12.77
N THR A 52 -23.56 -26.39 -13.53
CA THR A 52 -23.98 -25.06 -13.04
C THR A 52 -25.31 -25.10 -12.31
N GLN A 53 -26.06 -26.19 -12.45
CA GLN A 53 -27.34 -26.38 -11.78
C GLN A 53 -27.14 -26.90 -10.35
N PRO A 54 -27.94 -26.45 -9.38
CA PRO A 54 -27.79 -26.86 -7.97
C PRO A 54 -27.87 -28.38 -7.75
N ASP A 55 -28.70 -29.08 -8.56
CA ASP A 55 -28.96 -30.52 -8.46
C ASP A 55 -28.25 -31.33 -9.56
N TRP A 56 -27.13 -30.85 -10.10
CA TRP A 56 -26.42 -31.49 -11.20
C TRP A 56 -26.03 -32.96 -10.89
N GLU A 57 -25.80 -33.31 -9.64
CA GLU A 57 -25.46 -34.64 -9.20
C GLU A 57 -26.63 -35.63 -9.37
N LYS A 58 -27.86 -35.13 -9.37
CA LYS A 58 -29.08 -35.94 -9.61
C LYS A 58 -29.43 -36.08 -11.10
N ASN A 59 -28.66 -35.42 -11.98
CA ASN A 59 -28.90 -35.48 -13.42
C ASN A 59 -28.64 -36.89 -13.94
N PRO A 60 -29.58 -37.51 -14.72
CA PRO A 60 -29.39 -38.82 -15.31
C PRO A 60 -28.08 -38.98 -16.09
N LEU A 61 -27.56 -37.88 -16.65
CA LEU A 61 -26.30 -37.87 -17.40
C LEU A 61 -25.06 -38.00 -16.50
N THR A 62 -25.19 -37.89 -15.18
CA THR A 62 -24.05 -38.01 -14.24
C THR A 62 -23.42 -39.40 -14.30
N ASN A 63 -24.25 -40.43 -14.49
CA ASN A 63 -23.85 -41.82 -14.54
C ASN A 63 -23.87 -42.41 -15.98
N ASP A 64 -24.09 -41.56 -17.00
CA ASP A 64 -24.07 -42.02 -18.39
C ASP A 64 -22.63 -42.15 -18.89
N PRO A 65 -22.11 -43.36 -19.16
CA PRO A 65 -20.76 -43.58 -19.67
C PRO A 65 -20.53 -42.92 -21.04
N ASN A 66 -21.60 -42.53 -21.74
CA ASN A 66 -21.54 -41.85 -23.04
C ASN A 66 -21.64 -40.32 -22.90
N CYS A 67 -21.84 -39.82 -21.71
CA CYS A 67 -21.86 -38.37 -21.48
C CYS A 67 -20.44 -37.79 -21.65
N ARG A 68 -20.16 -37.24 -22.83
CA ARG A 68 -18.86 -36.63 -23.18
C ARG A 68 -18.86 -35.11 -23.14
N CYS A 69 -20.01 -34.54 -22.84
CA CYS A 69 -20.16 -33.08 -22.73
C CYS A 69 -20.46 -32.66 -21.30
N ILE A 70 -19.62 -31.83 -20.74
CA ILE A 70 -19.82 -31.28 -19.41
C ILE A 70 -19.88 -29.76 -19.53
N VAL A 71 -20.89 -29.17 -18.92
CA VAL A 71 -21.05 -27.70 -18.81
C VAL A 71 -20.52 -27.27 -17.46
N THR A 72 -19.64 -26.29 -17.48
CA THR A 72 -19.12 -25.64 -16.25
C THR A 72 -19.16 -24.13 -16.42
N VAL A 73 -19.11 -23.39 -15.32
CA VAL A 73 -18.91 -21.95 -15.35
C VAL A 73 -17.48 -21.64 -14.91
N ASN A 74 -16.83 -20.80 -15.68
CA ASN A 74 -15.58 -20.19 -15.26
C ASN A 74 -15.83 -18.75 -14.84
N ASP A 75 -15.33 -18.38 -13.69
CA ASP A 75 -15.26 -16.99 -13.27
C ASP A 75 -14.33 -16.21 -14.21
N LEU A 76 -14.82 -15.10 -14.73
CA LEU A 76 -14.00 -14.09 -15.37
C LEU A 76 -13.63 -13.07 -14.28
N ILE A 77 -12.35 -13.04 -13.93
CA ILE A 77 -11.86 -12.18 -12.85
C ILE A 77 -11.73 -10.77 -13.41
N PRO A 78 -12.34 -9.75 -12.76
CA PRO A 78 -12.16 -8.36 -13.13
C PRO A 78 -10.74 -7.90 -12.78
N ALA A 79 -10.24 -6.89 -13.49
CA ALA A 79 -9.07 -6.15 -13.05
C ALA A 79 -9.43 -5.32 -11.81
N ARG A 80 -8.55 -5.32 -10.82
CA ARG A 80 -8.70 -4.48 -9.65
C ARG A 80 -8.34 -3.05 -10.00
N GLY A 81 -9.13 -2.07 -9.57
CA GLY A 81 -8.90 -0.66 -9.85
C GLY A 81 -7.54 -0.16 -9.33
N ASP A 82 -7.00 0.83 -9.98
CA ASP A 82 -5.72 1.44 -9.65
C ASP A 82 -5.84 2.42 -8.47
N ILE A 83 -4.74 2.65 -7.77
CA ILE A 83 -4.62 3.69 -6.75
C ILE A 83 -3.61 4.72 -7.24
N TYR A 84 -4.03 5.98 -7.32
CA TYR A 84 -3.23 7.10 -7.79
C TYR A 84 -2.87 8.06 -6.66
N ASP A 85 -1.73 8.75 -6.81
CA ASP A 85 -1.42 9.93 -6.00
C ASP A 85 -2.18 11.18 -6.53
N ASP A 86 -1.99 12.34 -5.89
CA ASP A 86 -2.66 13.60 -6.27
C ASP A 86 -2.16 14.20 -7.60
N THR A 87 -1.07 13.66 -8.17
CA THR A 87 -0.49 14.08 -9.45
C THR A 87 -0.69 13.06 -10.56
N GLY A 88 -1.39 11.95 -10.29
CA GLY A 88 -1.72 10.90 -11.26
C GLY A 88 -0.68 9.79 -11.37
N ASN A 89 0.31 9.73 -10.47
CA ASN A 89 1.23 8.58 -10.41
C ASN A 89 0.53 7.35 -9.84
N ILE A 90 0.77 6.18 -10.45
CA ILE A 90 0.18 4.91 -10.02
C ILE A 90 0.91 4.41 -8.75
N LEU A 91 0.20 4.35 -7.64
CA LEU A 91 0.71 3.82 -6.36
C LEU A 91 0.47 2.32 -6.20
N ALA A 92 -0.60 1.80 -6.81
CA ALA A 92 -0.90 0.37 -6.87
C ALA A 92 -1.70 0.06 -8.13
N SER A 93 -1.35 -1.03 -8.82
CA SER A 93 -2.02 -1.47 -10.06
C SER A 93 -1.95 -2.99 -10.22
N ASP A 94 -2.90 -3.56 -10.96
CA ASP A 94 -2.90 -4.95 -11.35
C ASP A 94 -2.17 -5.14 -12.68
N PHE A 95 -1.16 -6.00 -12.66
CA PHE A 95 -0.44 -6.41 -13.87
C PHE A 95 -0.77 -7.84 -14.24
N THR A 96 -1.04 -8.07 -15.53
CA THR A 96 -1.18 -9.43 -16.04
C THR A 96 0.18 -10.10 -16.08
N VAL A 97 0.31 -11.20 -15.36
CA VAL A 97 1.51 -12.04 -15.34
C VAL A 97 1.16 -13.45 -15.81
N PHE A 98 2.17 -14.19 -16.24
CA PHE A 98 1.99 -15.50 -16.86
C PHE A 98 2.85 -16.54 -16.16
N ASP A 99 2.36 -17.79 -16.16
CA ASP A 99 3.20 -18.96 -15.98
C ASP A 99 3.58 -19.51 -17.36
N VAL A 100 4.62 -20.32 -17.43
CA VAL A 100 5.05 -21.00 -18.66
C VAL A 100 4.92 -22.50 -18.43
N VAL A 101 3.98 -23.11 -19.14
CA VAL A 101 3.68 -24.55 -19.01
C VAL A 101 3.89 -25.22 -20.38
N ILE A 102 4.62 -26.32 -20.41
CA ILE A 102 4.74 -27.17 -21.60
C ILE A 102 4.03 -28.49 -21.36
N ASP A 103 3.00 -28.78 -22.14
CA ASP A 103 2.33 -30.07 -22.16
C ASP A 103 2.97 -30.97 -23.22
N GLY A 104 3.96 -31.74 -22.82
CA GLY A 104 4.70 -32.66 -23.68
C GLY A 104 3.82 -33.74 -24.32
N ARG A 105 2.68 -34.08 -23.74
CA ARG A 105 1.71 -35.03 -24.30
C ARG A 105 1.08 -34.52 -25.60
N LYS A 106 1.09 -33.19 -25.82
CA LYS A 106 0.59 -32.57 -27.05
C LYS A 106 1.67 -32.44 -28.14
N LEU A 107 2.93 -32.78 -27.83
CA LEU A 107 3.99 -32.90 -28.83
C LEU A 107 3.81 -34.20 -29.61
N LYS A 108 2.81 -34.21 -30.49
CA LYS A 108 2.52 -35.39 -31.35
C LYS A 108 3.59 -35.48 -32.43
N PRO A 109 4.22 -36.67 -32.63
CA PRO A 109 5.09 -36.90 -33.75
C PRO A 109 4.26 -36.93 -35.04
N GLU A 110 4.81 -36.53 -36.16
CA GLU A 110 4.21 -36.75 -37.48
C GLU A 110 4.49 -38.15 -37.96
N ILE A 111 3.57 -38.65 -38.77
CA ILE A 111 3.72 -39.94 -39.48
C ILE A 111 4.72 -39.71 -40.61
N VAL A 112 5.87 -40.37 -40.52
CA VAL A 112 6.94 -40.31 -41.54
C VAL A 112 7.10 -41.70 -42.16
N LYS A 113 7.23 -41.74 -43.48
CA LYS A 113 7.54 -42.98 -44.22
C LYS A 113 9.03 -43.28 -44.09
N THR A 114 9.37 -44.40 -43.54
CA THR A 114 10.75 -44.86 -43.40
C THR A 114 11.38 -45.26 -44.77
N LYS A 115 12.70 -45.39 -44.83
CA LYS A 115 13.36 -45.89 -46.05
C LYS A 115 12.93 -47.30 -46.44
N LYS A 116 12.31 -48.05 -45.51
CA LYS A 116 11.71 -49.40 -45.76
C LYS A 116 10.24 -49.33 -46.17
N GLY A 117 9.67 -48.15 -46.31
CA GLY A 117 8.27 -48.00 -46.75
C GLY A 117 7.25 -48.02 -45.61
N GLU A 118 7.65 -48.27 -44.36
CA GLU A 118 6.79 -48.28 -43.19
C GLU A 118 6.47 -46.85 -42.71
N PHE A 119 5.26 -46.65 -42.18
CA PHE A 119 4.86 -45.38 -41.59
C PHE A 119 5.12 -45.43 -40.09
N VAL A 120 5.97 -44.54 -39.58
CA VAL A 120 6.29 -44.44 -38.17
C VAL A 120 5.98 -43.04 -37.64
N ASN A 121 5.49 -43.00 -36.43
CA ASN A 121 5.18 -41.76 -35.70
C ASN A 121 6.44 -41.26 -34.97
N ASP A 122 7.38 -40.68 -35.68
CA ASP A 122 8.74 -40.45 -35.14
C ASP A 122 9.27 -38.99 -35.26
N THR A 123 8.59 -38.08 -35.94
CA THR A 123 9.17 -36.76 -36.21
C THR A 123 8.74 -35.69 -35.21
N LEU A 124 9.72 -35.06 -34.61
CA LEU A 124 9.59 -33.83 -33.81
C LEU A 124 10.12 -32.63 -34.62
N TYR A 125 9.31 -31.60 -34.84
CA TYR A 125 9.74 -30.42 -35.57
C TYR A 125 10.34 -29.38 -34.63
N ALA A 126 11.48 -28.81 -35.02
CA ALA A 126 12.09 -27.66 -34.35
C ALA A 126 11.75 -26.32 -35.04
N THR A 127 11.67 -26.33 -36.36
CA THR A 127 11.22 -25.19 -37.17
C THR A 127 10.38 -25.71 -38.35
N SER A 128 9.80 -24.82 -39.16
CA SER A 128 9.11 -25.20 -40.40
C SER A 128 10.00 -25.93 -41.42
N GLU A 129 11.33 -25.76 -41.30
CA GLU A 129 12.30 -26.30 -42.23
C GLU A 129 13.11 -27.49 -41.66
N LEU A 130 13.31 -27.51 -40.34
CA LEU A 130 14.15 -28.52 -39.68
C LEU A 130 13.29 -29.61 -39.01
N LYS A 131 13.28 -30.80 -39.60
CA LYS A 131 12.62 -32.00 -39.05
C LYS A 131 13.60 -32.79 -38.20
N ILE A 132 13.27 -33.01 -36.93
CA ILE A 132 14.06 -33.81 -36.00
C ILE A 132 13.28 -35.09 -35.69
N SER A 133 13.87 -36.26 -35.95
CA SER A 133 13.32 -37.52 -35.50
C SER A 133 13.44 -37.69 -34.00
N ARG A 134 12.43 -38.23 -33.35
CA ARG A 134 12.48 -38.56 -31.92
C ARG A 134 13.46 -39.66 -31.59
N SER A 135 13.69 -40.56 -32.51
CA SER A 135 14.70 -41.62 -32.38
C SER A 135 16.13 -41.08 -32.47
N ASP A 136 16.34 -39.95 -33.11
CA ASP A 136 17.67 -39.26 -33.12
C ASP A 136 17.92 -38.54 -31.80
N LYS A 137 18.41 -39.28 -30.82
CA LYS A 137 18.75 -38.75 -29.49
C LYS A 137 19.75 -37.58 -29.53
N ALA A 138 20.67 -37.57 -30.51
CA ALA A 138 21.67 -36.50 -30.64
C ALA A 138 21.02 -35.20 -31.07
N ALA A 139 20.16 -35.21 -32.07
CA ALA A 139 19.41 -34.04 -32.55
C ALA A 139 18.42 -33.52 -31.51
N VAL A 140 17.71 -34.39 -30.79
CA VAL A 140 16.81 -34.02 -29.67
C VAL A 140 17.60 -33.35 -28.54
N ASN A 141 18.74 -33.90 -28.13
CA ASN A 141 19.59 -33.31 -27.10
C ASN A 141 20.16 -31.93 -27.54
N LYS A 142 20.52 -31.78 -28.81
CA LYS A 142 20.96 -30.48 -29.36
C LYS A 142 19.86 -29.43 -29.26
N LEU A 143 18.61 -29.80 -29.62
CA LEU A 143 17.45 -28.91 -29.50
C LEU A 143 17.20 -28.51 -28.03
N ILE A 144 17.22 -29.48 -27.10
CA ILE A 144 17.03 -29.21 -25.67
C ILE A 144 18.12 -28.27 -25.14
N ASN A 145 19.37 -28.46 -25.52
CA ASN A 145 20.46 -27.56 -25.12
C ASN A 145 20.29 -26.17 -25.68
N GLU A 146 19.92 -26.03 -26.96
CA GLU A 146 19.64 -24.72 -27.57
C GLU A 146 18.49 -23.99 -26.86
N LEU A 147 17.39 -24.67 -26.59
CA LEU A 147 16.27 -24.10 -25.85
C LEU A 147 16.67 -23.72 -24.43
N SER A 148 17.44 -24.58 -23.74
CA SER A 148 17.91 -24.32 -22.37
C SER A 148 18.78 -23.06 -22.31
N ASP A 149 19.67 -22.87 -23.31
CA ASP A 149 20.49 -21.68 -23.43
C ASP A 149 19.64 -20.42 -23.62
N LYS A 150 18.67 -20.47 -24.57
CA LYS A 150 17.79 -19.32 -24.82
C LYS A 150 16.92 -18.96 -23.61
N PHE A 151 16.37 -19.95 -22.89
CA PHE A 151 15.64 -19.71 -21.65
C PHE A 151 16.55 -19.11 -20.58
N TYR A 152 17.74 -19.71 -20.36
CA TYR A 152 18.68 -19.21 -19.35
C TYR A 152 19.10 -17.77 -19.64
N PHE A 153 19.58 -17.45 -20.86
CA PHE A 153 20.03 -16.10 -21.19
C PHE A 153 18.94 -15.04 -21.10
N HIS A 154 17.71 -15.40 -21.46
CA HIS A 154 16.59 -14.46 -21.38
C HIS A 154 16.13 -14.21 -19.93
N PHE A 155 16.09 -15.27 -19.13
CA PHE A 155 15.48 -15.20 -17.79
C PHE A 155 16.47 -15.10 -16.63
N LYS A 156 17.77 -15.19 -16.84
CA LYS A 156 18.81 -15.16 -15.77
C LYS A 156 18.76 -13.93 -14.87
N HIS A 157 18.20 -12.81 -15.35
CA HIS A 157 18.04 -11.56 -14.57
C HIS A 157 16.73 -11.50 -13.80
N LYS A 158 15.78 -12.39 -14.12
CA LYS A 158 14.45 -12.46 -13.49
C LYS A 158 14.32 -13.66 -12.56
N PHE A 159 14.97 -14.77 -12.88
CA PHE A 159 14.85 -16.03 -12.15
C PHE A 159 16.25 -16.59 -11.83
N GLU A 160 16.44 -17.02 -10.58
CA GLU A 160 17.70 -17.63 -10.11
C GLU A 160 17.80 -19.12 -10.53
N HIS A 161 17.34 -19.46 -11.76
CA HIS A 161 17.41 -20.82 -12.28
C HIS A 161 18.67 -21.02 -13.09
N SER A 162 19.36 -22.15 -12.85
CA SER A 162 20.54 -22.55 -13.64
C SER A 162 20.14 -23.04 -15.03
N LYS A 163 21.11 -23.12 -15.93
CA LYS A 163 20.91 -23.73 -17.25
C LYS A 163 20.46 -25.20 -17.14
N GLU A 164 21.00 -25.93 -16.16
CA GLU A 164 20.66 -27.33 -15.87
C GLU A 164 19.19 -27.46 -15.44
N TYR A 165 18.65 -26.52 -14.71
CA TYR A 165 17.23 -26.47 -14.36
C TYR A 165 16.35 -26.48 -15.63
N TYR A 166 16.62 -25.56 -16.57
CA TYR A 166 15.86 -25.50 -17.83
C TYR A 166 16.03 -26.77 -18.65
N ARG A 167 17.26 -27.28 -18.72
CA ARG A 167 17.55 -28.53 -19.43
C ARG A 167 16.73 -29.71 -18.87
N LYS A 168 16.72 -29.86 -17.55
CA LYS A 168 15.92 -30.90 -16.88
C LYS A 168 14.43 -30.78 -17.20
N LYS A 169 13.86 -29.60 -17.04
CA LYS A 169 12.45 -29.32 -17.29
C LYS A 169 12.05 -29.55 -18.75
N LEU A 170 12.89 -29.12 -19.69
CA LEU A 170 12.67 -29.34 -21.11
C LEU A 170 12.80 -30.82 -21.49
N THR A 171 13.72 -31.56 -20.85
CA THR A 171 13.83 -33.01 -21.04
C THR A 171 12.56 -33.72 -20.56
N GLU A 172 12.06 -33.39 -19.37
CA GLU A 172 10.81 -33.95 -18.84
C GLU A 172 9.61 -33.66 -19.77
N ALA A 173 9.54 -32.47 -20.38
CA ALA A 173 8.48 -32.14 -21.29
C ALA A 173 8.63 -32.81 -22.66
N ILE A 174 9.82 -32.77 -23.27
CA ILE A 174 10.04 -33.18 -24.67
C ILE A 174 10.25 -34.68 -24.80
N VAL A 175 11.10 -35.27 -23.92
CA VAL A 175 11.44 -36.70 -23.98
C VAL A 175 10.41 -37.53 -23.23
N ASP A 176 10.16 -37.20 -21.97
CA ASP A 176 9.24 -37.95 -21.10
C ASP A 176 7.77 -37.63 -21.38
N GLN A 177 7.47 -36.67 -22.23
CA GLN A 177 6.11 -36.25 -22.62
C GLN A 177 5.23 -35.88 -21.43
N LYS A 178 5.81 -35.27 -20.40
CA LYS A 178 5.06 -34.82 -19.22
C LYS A 178 4.49 -33.40 -19.39
N ASN A 179 3.48 -33.08 -18.59
CA ASN A 179 3.04 -31.69 -18.41
C ASN A 179 3.97 -31.05 -17.36
N VAL A 180 4.68 -29.99 -17.73
CA VAL A 180 5.76 -29.42 -16.92
C VAL A 180 5.62 -27.92 -16.81
N ASP A 181 5.62 -27.41 -15.58
CA ASP A 181 5.79 -25.99 -15.31
C ASP A 181 7.26 -25.62 -15.50
N ILE A 182 7.55 -24.81 -16.51
CA ILE A 182 8.91 -24.33 -16.82
C ILE A 182 9.24 -23.11 -15.96
N LEU A 183 8.31 -22.15 -15.89
CA LEU A 183 8.42 -20.94 -15.09
C LEU A 183 7.09 -20.69 -14.39
N LYS A 184 7.17 -20.38 -13.11
CA LYS A 184 6.07 -19.84 -12.32
C LYS A 184 6.41 -18.44 -11.88
N SER A 185 5.57 -17.48 -12.21
CA SER A 185 5.70 -16.14 -11.69
C SER A 185 5.51 -16.17 -10.17
N ASN A 186 6.48 -15.61 -9.44
CA ASN A 186 6.40 -15.58 -7.99
C ASN A 186 5.53 -14.40 -7.53
N LEU A 187 4.43 -14.69 -6.85
CA LEU A 187 3.52 -13.67 -6.32
C LEU A 187 4.17 -12.78 -5.23
N ILE A 188 5.21 -13.28 -4.57
CA ILE A 188 5.88 -12.58 -3.46
C ILE A 188 6.99 -11.65 -3.96
N SER A 189 7.63 -11.98 -5.11
CA SER A 189 8.74 -11.20 -5.66
C SER A 189 8.34 -10.49 -6.94
N GLU A 190 8.49 -9.16 -6.99
CA GLU A 190 8.25 -8.37 -8.20
C GLU A 190 9.30 -8.60 -9.29
N LYS A 191 10.46 -9.16 -8.93
CA LYS A 191 11.56 -9.44 -9.85
C LYS A 191 11.38 -10.72 -10.67
N THR A 192 10.53 -11.65 -10.21
CA THR A 192 10.37 -13.00 -10.81
C THR A 192 9.03 -13.12 -11.53
N LEU A 193 8.79 -12.25 -12.51
CA LEU A 193 7.55 -12.21 -13.28
C LEU A 193 7.77 -12.54 -14.74
N VAL A 194 6.87 -13.34 -15.32
CA VAL A 194 6.78 -13.56 -16.76
C VAL A 194 5.77 -12.58 -17.35
N THR A 195 6.23 -11.71 -18.25
CA THR A 195 5.42 -10.66 -18.88
C THR A 195 4.88 -11.09 -20.25
N SER A 196 4.04 -10.27 -20.86
CA SER A 196 3.56 -10.48 -22.23
C SER A 196 4.72 -10.51 -23.24
N GLU A 197 5.76 -9.70 -23.04
CA GLU A 197 6.97 -9.68 -23.88
C GLU A 197 7.74 -10.99 -23.79
N ASP A 198 7.86 -11.56 -22.58
CA ASP A 198 8.48 -12.86 -22.35
C ASP A 198 7.71 -13.97 -23.07
N THR A 199 6.37 -13.94 -23.03
CA THR A 199 5.56 -14.91 -23.77
C THR A 199 5.72 -14.77 -25.28
N ALA A 200 5.86 -13.54 -25.79
CA ALA A 200 6.13 -13.26 -27.20
C ALA A 200 7.52 -13.77 -27.61
N PHE A 201 8.53 -13.61 -26.76
CA PHE A 201 9.86 -14.18 -26.97
C PHE A 201 9.79 -15.71 -27.05
N ILE A 202 9.17 -16.37 -26.07
CA ILE A 202 9.08 -17.84 -26.04
C ILE A 202 8.36 -18.38 -27.28
N ARG A 203 7.31 -17.72 -27.75
CA ARG A 203 6.57 -18.12 -28.97
C ARG A 203 7.43 -18.08 -30.25
N LYS A 204 8.56 -17.36 -30.25
CA LYS A 204 9.52 -17.29 -31.36
C LYS A 204 10.60 -18.37 -31.29
N LEU A 205 10.69 -19.12 -30.20
CA LEU A 205 11.71 -20.18 -30.04
C LEU A 205 11.43 -21.38 -30.91
N PRO A 206 12.47 -22.14 -31.33
CA PRO A 206 12.29 -23.42 -31.99
C PRO A 206 11.29 -24.30 -31.22
N LEU A 207 10.56 -25.15 -31.90
CA LEU A 207 9.48 -25.99 -31.36
C LEU A 207 8.15 -25.26 -31.06
N PHE A 208 8.15 -23.95 -30.76
CA PHE A 208 6.94 -23.22 -30.37
C PHE A 208 6.39 -22.30 -31.48
N GLN A 209 7.08 -22.16 -32.58
CA GLN A 209 6.70 -21.28 -33.72
C GLN A 209 5.55 -21.86 -34.56
N ASP A 210 5.45 -23.18 -34.70
CA ASP A 210 4.49 -23.83 -35.57
C ASP A 210 3.03 -23.68 -35.07
N LYS A 211 2.09 -23.41 -35.99
CA LYS A 211 0.66 -23.29 -35.69
C LYS A 211 0.09 -24.53 -35.00
N CYS A 212 0.52 -25.72 -35.42
CA CYS A 212 0.08 -26.98 -34.83
C CYS A 212 0.63 -27.25 -33.44
N ARG A 213 1.79 -26.66 -33.09
CA ARG A 213 2.52 -26.90 -31.83
C ARG A 213 2.34 -25.79 -30.81
N LYS A 214 1.81 -24.63 -31.20
CA LYS A 214 1.37 -23.61 -30.24
C LYS A 214 0.45 -24.16 -29.13
N LYS A 215 -0.16 -25.33 -29.35
CA LYS A 215 -1.02 -26.00 -28.36
C LYS A 215 -0.23 -26.74 -27.26
N CYS A 216 1.06 -27.03 -27.48
CA CYS A 216 1.88 -27.71 -26.47
C CYS A 216 2.43 -26.76 -25.41
N ILE A 217 2.47 -25.45 -25.70
CA ILE A 217 2.86 -24.43 -24.74
C ILE A 217 1.67 -23.61 -24.29
N GLY A 218 1.51 -23.47 -23.00
CA GLY A 218 0.46 -22.69 -22.36
C GLY A 218 1.05 -21.53 -21.56
N PHE A 219 0.31 -20.44 -21.50
CA PHE A 219 0.63 -19.27 -20.70
C PHE A 219 -0.57 -18.94 -19.82
N PRO A 220 -0.85 -19.74 -18.77
CA PRO A 220 -1.85 -19.38 -17.77
C PRO A 220 -1.56 -17.98 -17.25
N SER A 221 -2.56 -17.11 -17.28
CA SER A 221 -2.43 -15.72 -16.85
C SER A 221 -3.28 -15.45 -15.63
N TYR A 222 -2.81 -14.55 -14.80
CA TYR A 222 -3.51 -14.02 -13.63
C TYR A 222 -3.06 -12.59 -13.33
N PHE A 223 -3.84 -11.88 -12.54
CA PHE A 223 -3.49 -10.56 -12.10
C PHE A 223 -2.59 -10.63 -10.87
N LYS A 224 -1.53 -9.83 -10.87
CA LYS A 224 -0.69 -9.58 -9.71
C LYS A 224 -0.79 -8.11 -9.33
N ARG A 225 -1.13 -7.83 -8.06
CA ARG A 225 -1.08 -6.49 -7.52
C ARG A 225 0.36 -6.04 -7.35
N ILE A 226 0.73 -4.93 -7.96
CA ILE A 226 2.07 -4.35 -7.91
C ILE A 226 1.99 -2.98 -7.25
N TYR A 227 2.99 -2.69 -6.43
CA TYR A 227 3.20 -1.42 -5.75
C TYR A 227 4.52 -0.82 -6.29
N PRO A 228 4.50 0.02 -7.34
CA PRO A 228 5.71 0.42 -8.09
C PRO A 228 6.77 1.10 -7.22
N TYR A 229 6.35 1.73 -6.12
CA TYR A 229 7.24 2.46 -5.21
C TYR A 229 7.58 1.70 -3.92
N GLY A 230 7.30 0.40 -3.88
CA GLY A 230 7.71 -0.52 -2.81
C GLY A 230 7.24 -0.09 -1.41
N GLU A 231 8.18 0.36 -0.58
CA GLU A 231 7.88 0.75 0.80
C GLU A 231 7.23 2.13 0.95
N LEU A 232 7.25 2.99 -0.09
CA LEU A 232 6.70 4.34 0.01
C LEU A 232 5.17 4.31 0.22
N ALA A 233 4.71 4.95 1.29
CA ALA A 233 3.31 5.00 1.70
C ALA A 233 2.62 3.64 1.90
N LYS A 234 3.38 2.56 2.03
CA LYS A 234 2.88 1.18 2.13
C LYS A 234 1.82 0.99 3.21
N ARG A 235 1.95 1.69 4.33
CA ARG A 235 0.99 1.57 5.44
C ARG A 235 -0.27 2.43 5.27
N VAL A 236 -0.25 3.38 4.36
CA VAL A 236 -1.44 4.13 3.94
C VAL A 236 -2.15 3.38 2.81
N ILE A 237 -1.45 3.07 1.73
CA ILE A 237 -2.00 2.31 0.59
C ILE A 237 -2.50 0.96 1.07
N GLY A 238 -1.69 0.27 1.84
CA GLY A 238 -1.96 -1.07 2.31
C GLY A 238 -1.44 -2.14 1.36
N THR A 239 -1.81 -3.38 1.64
CA THR A 239 -1.44 -4.55 0.83
C THR A 239 -2.59 -5.53 0.83
N ILE A 240 -2.61 -6.40 -0.18
CA ILE A 240 -3.54 -7.55 -0.27
C ILE A 240 -2.70 -8.82 -0.10
N PRO A 241 -2.33 -9.21 1.12
CA PRO A 241 -1.74 -10.52 1.33
C PRO A 241 -2.82 -11.60 1.29
N PRO A 242 -2.45 -12.87 1.08
CA PRO A 242 -3.38 -13.97 1.32
C PRO A 242 -3.92 -13.87 2.77
N GLY A 243 -5.20 -13.51 2.92
CA GLY A 243 -5.90 -13.55 4.20
C GLY A 243 -6.41 -12.23 4.79
N ALA A 244 -5.72 -11.08 4.66
CA ALA A 244 -6.20 -9.83 5.25
C ALA A 244 -5.65 -8.57 4.55
N PRO A 245 -6.47 -7.85 3.78
CA PRO A 245 -6.09 -6.55 3.24
C PRO A 245 -5.92 -5.51 4.35
N SER A 246 -5.09 -4.49 4.09
CA SER A 246 -4.79 -3.39 5.02
C SER A 246 -4.89 -2.03 4.32
N GLY A 247 -4.86 -0.94 5.08
CA GLY A 247 -4.85 0.43 4.54
C GLY A 247 -6.04 0.74 3.63
N LEU A 248 -5.82 1.57 2.61
CA LEU A 248 -6.84 1.94 1.63
C LEU A 248 -7.30 0.74 0.80
N GLU A 249 -6.42 -0.22 0.51
CA GLU A 249 -6.77 -1.48 -0.14
C GLU A 249 -7.88 -2.24 0.61
N LYS A 250 -7.90 -2.16 1.95
CA LYS A 250 -8.95 -2.74 2.78
C LYS A 250 -10.20 -1.87 2.79
N THR A 251 -10.03 -0.58 3.08
CA THR A 251 -11.17 0.32 3.32
C THR A 251 -12.01 0.51 2.05
N PHE A 252 -11.34 0.54 0.90
CA PHE A 252 -11.99 0.72 -0.41
C PHE A 252 -12.07 -0.57 -1.24
N ASN A 253 -12.00 -1.74 -0.57
CA ASN A 253 -12.00 -3.02 -1.27
C ASN A 253 -13.21 -3.20 -2.20
N ASP A 254 -14.41 -2.78 -1.78
CA ASP A 254 -15.64 -2.95 -2.56
C ASP A 254 -15.64 -2.12 -3.85
N TRP A 255 -14.95 -0.98 -3.84
CA TRP A 255 -14.73 -0.17 -5.04
C TRP A 255 -13.65 -0.77 -5.94
N LEU A 256 -12.53 -1.17 -5.34
CA LEU A 256 -11.38 -1.67 -6.06
C LEU A 256 -11.58 -3.04 -6.70
N SER A 257 -12.31 -3.96 -6.06
CA SER A 257 -12.36 -5.37 -6.49
C SER A 257 -13.22 -5.63 -7.73
N GLY A 258 -14.10 -4.71 -8.10
CA GLY A 258 -15.02 -4.91 -9.21
C GLY A 258 -16.01 -6.06 -9.00
N ALA A 259 -16.66 -6.48 -10.06
CA ALA A 259 -17.59 -7.60 -10.05
C ALA A 259 -17.17 -8.67 -11.05
N LYS A 260 -17.12 -9.92 -10.60
CA LYS A 260 -16.78 -11.07 -11.44
C LYS A 260 -17.78 -11.21 -12.58
N GLY A 261 -17.25 -11.51 -13.76
CA GLY A 261 -18.03 -12.05 -14.87
C GLY A 261 -18.07 -13.56 -14.81
N ALA A 262 -18.89 -14.16 -15.67
CA ALA A 262 -19.02 -15.59 -15.79
C ALA A 262 -19.01 -16.00 -17.27
N GLN A 263 -18.35 -17.10 -17.58
CA GLN A 263 -18.34 -17.70 -18.90
C GLN A 263 -18.71 -19.18 -18.81
N LYS A 264 -19.73 -19.56 -19.58
CA LYS A 264 -20.12 -20.96 -19.73
C LYS A 264 -19.08 -21.68 -20.59
N MET A 265 -18.59 -22.82 -20.12
CA MET A 265 -17.60 -23.65 -20.80
C MET A 265 -18.20 -25.02 -21.07
N LEU A 266 -18.03 -25.50 -22.29
CA LEU A 266 -18.36 -26.83 -22.71
C LEU A 266 -17.08 -27.67 -22.76
N TYR A 267 -17.10 -28.83 -22.11
CA TYR A 267 -16.08 -29.86 -22.27
C TYR A 267 -16.67 -30.95 -23.13
N ILE A 268 -16.20 -31.08 -24.37
CA ILE A 268 -16.65 -32.05 -25.33
C ILE A 268 -15.46 -32.96 -25.64
N ASP A 269 -15.56 -34.24 -25.33
CA ASP A 269 -14.48 -35.24 -25.55
C ASP A 269 -13.10 -34.75 -25.01
N GLY A 270 -13.09 -34.08 -23.85
CA GLY A 270 -11.87 -33.53 -23.26
C GLY A 270 -11.36 -32.21 -23.88
N ILE A 271 -12.06 -31.65 -24.87
CA ILE A 271 -11.75 -30.35 -25.46
C ILE A 271 -12.61 -29.30 -24.81
N ARG A 272 -11.93 -28.23 -24.33
CA ARG A 272 -12.56 -27.08 -23.69
C ARG A 272 -12.96 -26.05 -24.74
N VAL A 273 -14.26 -25.82 -24.88
CA VAL A 273 -14.82 -24.86 -25.84
C VAL A 273 -15.59 -23.78 -25.06
N PRO A 274 -15.24 -22.49 -25.23
CA PRO A 274 -16.08 -21.42 -24.70
C PRO A 274 -17.44 -21.44 -25.38
N SER A 275 -18.50 -21.46 -24.57
CA SER A 275 -19.87 -21.28 -25.02
C SER A 275 -20.24 -19.78 -24.91
N GLU A 276 -21.47 -19.47 -24.67
CA GLU A 276 -21.93 -18.11 -24.49
C GLU A 276 -21.27 -17.46 -23.27
N LYS A 277 -20.98 -16.17 -23.36
CA LYS A 277 -20.62 -15.36 -22.18
C LYS A 277 -21.89 -15.16 -21.35
N PHE A 278 -21.79 -15.52 -20.07
CA PHE A 278 -22.87 -15.29 -19.13
C PHE A 278 -22.98 -13.80 -18.74
N SER A 279 -21.84 -13.24 -18.37
CA SER A 279 -21.68 -11.81 -18.06
C SER A 279 -20.23 -11.41 -18.27
N ASN A 280 -20.01 -10.15 -18.67
CA ASN A 280 -18.67 -9.59 -18.69
C ASN A 280 -18.25 -9.26 -17.24
N PRO A 281 -16.96 -9.40 -16.90
CA PRO A 281 -16.45 -8.84 -15.67
C PRO A 281 -16.61 -7.32 -15.72
N ASN A 282 -16.87 -6.73 -14.57
CA ASN A 282 -16.92 -5.29 -14.42
C ASN A 282 -15.73 -4.88 -13.55
N ASP A 283 -14.73 -4.26 -14.16
CA ASP A 283 -13.49 -3.89 -13.49
C ASP A 283 -13.74 -2.96 -12.28
N GLY A 284 -12.80 -2.97 -11.35
CA GLY A 284 -12.82 -2.12 -10.19
C GLY A 284 -12.71 -0.65 -10.53
N ALA A 285 -13.15 0.19 -9.62
CA ALA A 285 -13.03 1.64 -9.72
C ALA A 285 -11.64 2.10 -9.24
N ASN A 286 -11.12 3.16 -9.82
CA ASN A 286 -9.82 3.74 -9.47
C ASN A 286 -9.96 4.74 -8.31
N ILE A 287 -8.98 4.74 -7.41
CA ILE A 287 -8.95 5.61 -6.25
C ILE A 287 -7.88 6.68 -6.44
N HIS A 288 -8.27 7.94 -6.29
CA HIS A 288 -7.38 9.09 -6.32
C HIS A 288 -7.14 9.59 -4.90
N THR A 289 -5.93 9.38 -4.41
CA THR A 289 -5.54 9.75 -3.05
C THR A 289 -5.16 11.22 -2.94
N THR A 290 -4.99 11.70 -1.71
CA THR A 290 -4.43 13.02 -1.43
C THR A 290 -2.91 12.98 -1.29
N LEU A 291 -2.31 11.79 -1.27
CA LEU A 291 -0.86 11.61 -1.17
C LEU A 291 -0.16 12.25 -2.36
N ASN A 292 0.99 12.84 -2.10
CA ASN A 292 1.90 13.33 -3.13
C ASN A 292 3.19 12.52 -3.07
N LEU A 293 3.47 11.77 -4.10
CA LEU A 293 4.59 10.83 -4.14
C LEU A 293 5.94 11.53 -3.89
N ARG A 294 6.11 12.73 -4.42
CA ARG A 294 7.33 13.51 -4.25
C ARG A 294 7.52 13.95 -2.81
N MET A 295 6.47 14.50 -2.18
CA MET A 295 6.52 14.89 -0.76
C MET A 295 6.70 13.65 0.14
N GLN A 296 6.06 12.55 -0.21
CA GLN A 296 6.23 11.27 0.47
C GLN A 296 7.70 10.81 0.44
N ASN A 297 8.36 10.93 -0.71
CA ASN A 297 9.78 10.57 -0.85
C ASN A 297 10.70 11.50 -0.05
N ILE A 298 10.47 12.83 -0.09
CA ILE A 298 11.24 13.80 0.71
C ILE A 298 11.16 13.45 2.20
N VAL A 299 9.96 13.15 2.69
CA VAL A 299 9.72 12.79 4.09
C VAL A 299 10.38 11.45 4.41
N TYR A 300 10.27 10.46 3.52
CA TYR A 300 10.85 9.14 3.69
C TYR A 300 12.38 9.20 3.84
N GLU A 301 13.06 9.86 2.90
CA GLU A 301 14.51 10.01 2.93
C GLU A 301 14.98 10.76 4.19
N ALA A 302 14.36 11.89 4.50
CA ALA A 302 14.74 12.71 5.65
C ALA A 302 14.53 11.97 6.99
N LEU A 303 13.42 11.20 7.12
CA LEU A 303 13.18 10.38 8.30
C LEU A 303 14.17 9.21 8.38
N MET A 304 14.41 8.51 7.27
CA MET A 304 15.36 7.42 7.19
C MET A 304 16.75 7.83 7.66
N ASP A 305 17.27 8.91 7.09
CA ASP A 305 18.58 9.48 7.48
C ASP A 305 18.63 9.82 8.97
N LYS A 306 17.55 10.43 9.49
CA LYS A 306 17.50 10.82 10.90
C LYS A 306 17.48 9.61 11.83
N LEU A 307 16.75 8.56 11.48
CA LEU A 307 16.68 7.33 12.28
C LEU A 307 18.04 6.63 12.34
N TYR A 308 18.77 6.55 11.23
CA TYR A 308 20.13 6.02 11.22
C TYR A 308 21.11 6.88 12.04
N GLN A 309 21.08 8.22 11.84
CA GLN A 309 21.95 9.14 12.59
C GLN A 309 21.75 9.07 14.11
N LYS A 310 20.57 8.74 14.58
CA LYS A 310 20.18 8.75 15.99
C LYS A 310 19.96 7.35 16.58
N SER A 311 20.20 6.31 15.82
CA SER A 311 19.96 4.91 16.22
C SER A 311 18.60 4.74 16.88
N ALA A 312 17.56 5.36 16.31
CA ALA A 312 16.21 5.36 16.85
C ALA A 312 15.55 4.01 16.65
N GLN A 313 14.64 3.61 17.52
CA GLN A 313 13.90 2.36 17.34
C GLN A 313 12.85 2.48 16.23
N TRP A 314 12.10 3.60 16.23
CA TRP A 314 11.14 3.91 15.18
C TRP A 314 10.86 5.41 15.11
N GLY A 315 10.27 5.84 14.00
CA GLY A 315 9.77 7.19 13.85
C GLY A 315 8.61 7.29 12.87
N CYS A 316 7.85 8.36 13.01
CA CYS A 316 6.82 8.68 12.03
C CYS A 316 6.78 10.19 11.75
N VAL A 317 6.37 10.51 10.54
CA VAL A 317 6.10 11.89 10.09
C VAL A 317 4.78 11.88 9.32
N VAL A 318 3.92 12.86 9.63
CA VAL A 318 2.70 13.13 8.85
C VAL A 318 2.71 14.58 8.42
N LEU A 319 2.55 14.80 7.12
CA LEU A 319 2.42 16.11 6.48
C LEU A 319 0.99 16.27 5.98
N MET A 320 0.32 17.35 6.39
CA MET A 320 -1.07 17.60 6.07
C MET A 320 -1.27 19.03 5.59
N GLU A 321 -2.07 19.22 4.56
CA GLU A 321 -2.48 20.54 4.08
C GLU A 321 -3.44 21.20 5.08
N VAL A 322 -3.19 22.47 5.41
CA VAL A 322 -3.88 23.15 6.52
C VAL A 322 -5.37 23.31 6.25
N GLU A 323 -5.73 23.79 5.08
CA GLU A 323 -7.11 24.16 4.73
C GLU A 323 -8.02 22.95 4.55
N THR A 324 -7.54 21.94 3.86
CA THR A 324 -8.34 20.80 3.40
C THR A 324 -8.26 19.56 4.27
N GLY A 325 -7.20 19.44 5.08
CA GLY A 325 -6.88 18.22 5.80
C GLY A 325 -6.27 17.11 4.93
N ASN A 326 -5.96 17.39 3.66
CA ASN A 326 -5.34 16.43 2.76
C ASN A 326 -3.98 15.97 3.30
N VAL A 327 -3.84 14.69 3.59
CA VAL A 327 -2.56 14.10 3.96
C VAL A 327 -1.71 13.94 2.70
N LYS A 328 -0.64 14.74 2.62
CA LYS A 328 0.29 14.74 1.48
C LYS A 328 1.38 13.68 1.62
N ALA A 329 1.78 13.40 2.86
CA ALA A 329 2.73 12.34 3.17
C ALA A 329 2.46 11.76 4.56
N MET A 330 2.64 10.45 4.68
CA MET A 330 2.63 9.73 5.95
C MET A 330 3.67 8.61 5.88
N VAL A 331 4.73 8.74 6.64
CA VAL A 331 5.84 7.80 6.69
C VAL A 331 5.98 7.22 8.08
N ASN A 332 6.12 5.90 8.17
CA ASN A 332 6.26 5.16 9.42
C ASN A 332 7.41 4.16 9.28
N LEU A 333 8.52 4.40 9.91
CA LEU A 333 9.71 3.56 9.81
C LEU A 333 10.07 2.98 11.17
N LYS A 334 10.31 1.66 11.20
CA LYS A 334 10.75 0.94 12.38
C LYS A 334 11.94 0.04 12.04
N GLN A 335 12.92 -0.01 12.94
CA GLN A 335 14.03 -0.94 12.83
C GLN A 335 13.52 -2.38 12.87
N HIS A 336 13.91 -3.17 11.90
CA HIS A 336 13.51 -4.55 11.75
C HIS A 336 14.58 -5.36 11.04
N THR A 337 14.71 -6.62 11.41
CA THR A 337 15.54 -7.58 10.68
C THR A 337 14.63 -8.42 9.81
N ASN A 338 14.80 -8.36 8.50
CA ASN A 338 13.99 -9.11 7.55
C ASN A 338 14.34 -10.60 7.56
N GLU A 339 13.58 -11.42 6.85
CA GLU A 339 13.77 -12.88 6.74
C GLU A 339 15.15 -13.28 6.16
N ARG A 340 15.83 -12.36 5.46
CA ARG A 340 17.18 -12.56 4.91
C ARG A 340 18.29 -12.16 5.89
N GLY A 341 17.95 -11.80 7.13
CA GLY A 341 18.90 -11.36 8.15
C GLY A 341 19.40 -9.92 8.00
N THR A 342 18.84 -9.12 7.07
CA THR A 342 19.24 -7.72 6.88
C THR A 342 18.45 -6.84 7.86
N THR A 343 19.19 -6.11 8.70
CA THR A 343 18.62 -5.12 9.62
C THR A 343 18.56 -3.76 8.94
N GLY A 344 17.40 -3.11 9.00
CA GLY A 344 17.16 -1.79 8.42
C GLY A 344 15.87 -1.18 8.95
N TYR A 345 15.45 -0.06 8.35
CA TYR A 345 14.17 0.58 8.69
C TYR A 345 13.14 0.31 7.60
N PHE A 346 11.98 -0.19 7.99
CA PHE A 346 10.91 -0.61 7.08
C PHE A 346 9.56 -0.09 7.54
N GLU A 347 8.63 0.11 6.61
CA GLU A 347 7.23 0.43 6.90
C GLU A 347 6.44 -0.83 7.30
N ILE A 348 6.63 -1.31 8.52
CA ILE A 348 5.97 -2.52 9.04
C ILE A 348 4.72 -2.24 9.88
N PHE A 349 4.59 -1.03 10.44
CA PHE A 349 3.46 -0.65 11.28
C PHE A 349 3.13 0.84 11.11
N ASN A 350 1.84 1.21 11.11
CA ASN A 350 1.42 2.61 11.02
C ASN A 350 1.45 3.26 12.41
N HIS A 351 2.65 3.72 12.82
CA HIS A 351 2.86 4.36 14.11
C HIS A 351 2.07 5.67 14.26
N ALA A 352 1.98 6.45 13.20
CA ALA A 352 1.27 7.72 13.23
C ALA A 352 -0.22 7.57 13.57
N PHE A 353 -0.81 6.44 13.17
CA PHE A 353 -2.25 6.19 13.26
C PHE A 353 -2.63 5.17 14.34
N ARG A 354 -1.79 4.15 14.59
CA ARG A 354 -2.11 3.02 15.47
C ARG A 354 -1.32 3.01 16.78
N GLN A 355 -0.20 3.74 16.84
CA GLN A 355 0.61 3.78 18.05
C GLN A 355 0.09 4.86 18.99
N GLU A 356 -0.46 4.44 20.10
CA GLU A 356 -0.73 5.35 21.20
C GLU A 356 0.57 5.62 21.96
N CYS A 357 0.97 6.86 22.03
CA CYS A 357 2.17 7.32 22.73
C CYS A 357 1.89 8.61 23.49
N GLU A 358 2.70 8.92 24.47
CA GLU A 358 2.56 10.17 25.21
C GLU A 358 2.92 11.37 24.30
N PRO A 359 1.99 12.32 24.06
CA PRO A 359 2.27 13.54 23.29
C PRO A 359 3.30 14.41 24.01
N GLY A 360 3.42 14.27 25.34
CA GLY A 360 4.32 15.09 26.13
C GLY A 360 4.06 16.58 25.93
N SER A 361 5.13 17.40 25.90
CA SER A 361 5.01 18.86 25.83
C SER A 361 4.34 19.40 24.57
N THR A 362 4.08 18.61 23.53
CA THR A 362 3.25 19.06 22.40
C THR A 362 1.80 19.27 22.83
N PHE A 363 1.32 18.55 23.84
CA PHE A 363 -0.02 18.72 24.40
C PHE A 363 -0.21 20.07 25.12
N LYS A 364 0.88 20.77 25.50
CA LYS A 364 0.78 22.10 26.11
C LYS A 364 0.05 23.12 25.23
N LEU A 365 -0.03 22.92 23.92
CA LEU A 365 -0.89 23.73 23.06
C LEU A 365 -2.36 23.61 23.44
N ALA A 366 -2.85 22.38 23.65
CA ALA A 366 -4.22 22.15 24.08
C ALA A 366 -4.52 22.82 25.44
N SER A 367 -3.62 22.65 26.39
CA SER A 367 -3.70 23.32 27.68
C SER A 367 -3.66 24.84 27.56
N LEU A 368 -2.78 25.37 26.70
CA LEU A 368 -2.70 26.80 26.42
C LEU A 368 -4.01 27.37 25.88
N LEU A 369 -4.67 26.67 24.96
CA LEU A 369 -5.97 27.10 24.42
C LEU A 369 -6.99 27.26 25.55
N THR A 370 -7.09 26.29 26.47
CA THR A 370 -8.02 26.40 27.62
C THR A 370 -7.64 27.54 28.59
N TYR A 371 -6.35 27.79 28.77
CA TYR A 371 -5.85 28.88 29.56
C TYR A 371 -6.21 30.24 28.93
N LEU A 372 -5.87 30.46 27.66
CA LEU A 372 -6.12 31.72 26.95
C LEU A 372 -7.63 32.04 26.85
N GLU A 373 -8.48 31.03 26.82
CA GLU A 373 -9.95 31.21 26.86
C GLU A 373 -10.40 31.85 28.19
N LYS A 374 -9.83 31.39 29.29
CA LYS A 374 -10.15 31.87 30.67
C LYS A 374 -9.45 33.16 31.05
N VAL A 375 -8.30 33.46 30.43
CA VAL A 375 -7.43 34.59 30.79
C VAL A 375 -7.25 35.50 29.59
N PRO A 376 -8.18 36.47 29.39
CA PRO A 376 -8.10 37.41 28.24
C PRO A 376 -6.83 38.30 28.24
N ASN A 377 -6.36 38.72 29.42
CA ASN A 377 -5.16 39.54 29.58
C ASN A 377 -3.99 38.73 30.13
N ASP A 378 -3.57 37.71 29.36
CA ASP A 378 -2.47 36.81 29.71
C ASP A 378 -1.12 37.55 29.81
N THR A 379 -0.92 38.62 29.04
CA THR A 379 0.35 39.40 29.03
C THR A 379 0.62 40.13 30.35
N ALA A 380 -0.45 40.44 31.10
CA ALA A 380 -0.33 41.05 32.43
C ALA A 380 -0.06 40.02 33.56
N LYS A 381 -0.23 38.73 33.26
CA LYS A 381 0.00 37.67 34.24
C LYS A 381 1.49 37.33 34.39
N SER A 382 1.84 36.90 35.61
CA SER A 382 3.17 36.38 35.92
C SER A 382 3.04 35.31 37.00
N TYR A 383 3.77 34.22 36.83
CA TYR A 383 3.68 33.03 37.69
C TYR A 383 5.03 32.76 38.35
N LEU A 384 5.00 32.49 39.67
CA LEU A 384 6.20 32.12 40.41
C LEU A 384 6.65 30.70 40.01
N LEU A 385 7.90 30.62 39.57
CA LEU A 385 8.57 29.38 39.18
C LEU A 385 9.57 29.02 40.32
N CYS A 386 9.07 28.30 41.28
CA CYS A 386 9.94 27.69 42.29
C CYS A 386 9.40 26.31 42.57
N GLY A 387 10.17 25.28 42.40
CA GLY A 387 9.76 23.87 42.59
C GLY A 387 9.04 23.53 43.90
N CYS A 388 8.69 24.59 44.66
CA CYS A 388 7.97 24.54 45.94
C CYS A 388 6.49 24.93 45.83
N ASP A 389 6.05 25.73 44.85
CA ASP A 389 4.69 26.27 44.86
C ASP A 389 3.65 25.31 44.34
N ILE A 390 4.00 24.48 43.36
CA ILE A 390 3.14 23.35 43.00
C ILE A 390 3.02 22.37 44.20
N ALA A 391 4.09 22.16 44.93
CA ALA A 391 4.04 21.33 46.15
C ALA A 391 3.10 21.90 47.25
N LYS A 392 2.88 23.20 47.31
CA LYS A 392 1.91 23.84 48.23
C LYS A 392 0.47 23.56 47.79
N HIS A 393 0.19 23.42 46.52
CA HIS A 393 -1.11 23.03 46.01
C HIS A 393 -1.39 21.52 46.21
N PHE A 394 -0.35 20.68 46.38
CA PHE A 394 -0.42 19.26 46.64
C PHE A 394 -0.34 18.88 48.14
N THR A 395 -1.04 19.55 48.99
CA THR A 395 -1.04 19.50 50.46
C THR A 395 -0.83 18.14 51.11
N LYS A 396 -0.17 18.19 52.28
CA LYS A 396 0.14 17.15 53.30
C LYS A 396 1.28 16.18 52.96
N ASP A 397 1.56 15.82 51.70
CA ASP A 397 2.68 14.95 51.32
C ASP A 397 3.80 15.68 50.54
N SER A 398 4.00 16.97 50.82
CA SER A 398 4.94 17.83 50.11
C SER A 398 6.39 17.32 50.08
N LYS A 399 6.84 16.59 51.09
CA LYS A 399 8.17 15.96 51.13
C LYS A 399 8.34 14.83 50.10
N LYS A 400 7.34 14.00 49.92
CA LYS A 400 7.37 12.88 48.98
C LYS A 400 7.28 13.36 47.51
N PHE A 401 6.59 14.49 47.30
CA PHE A 401 6.48 15.12 45.95
C PHE A 401 7.77 15.83 45.54
N LYS A 402 8.50 16.44 46.47
CA LYS A 402 9.80 17.04 46.22
C LYS A 402 10.86 16.06 45.73
N THR A 403 10.81 14.81 46.19
CA THR A 403 11.79 13.77 45.84
C THR A 403 11.44 12.98 44.57
N THR A 404 10.16 12.94 44.17
CA THR A 404 9.72 12.16 43.00
C THR A 404 9.45 13.00 41.76
N CYS A 405 9.38 14.31 41.90
CA CYS A 405 8.90 15.18 40.84
C CYS A 405 9.98 15.62 39.88
N GLY A 406 11.21 15.26 39.94
CA GLY A 406 12.22 15.56 38.89
C GLY A 406 12.03 16.90 38.16
N MET A 407 11.17 17.78 38.74
CA MET A 407 10.56 18.95 38.15
C MET A 407 11.33 20.23 38.46
N ALA A 408 12.57 20.12 38.88
CA ALA A 408 13.43 21.26 38.76
C ALA A 408 13.56 21.57 37.25
N ASP A 409 12.64 22.37 36.74
CA ASP A 409 12.80 23.00 35.45
C ASP A 409 14.11 23.78 35.45
N MET A 410 15.19 23.06 35.14
CA MET A 410 16.54 23.58 35.00
C MET A 410 17.21 24.12 36.30
N ALA A 411 18.25 23.46 36.68
CA ALA A 411 19.16 23.90 37.70
C ALA A 411 19.43 25.41 37.63
N GLY A 412 19.02 26.16 38.67
CA GLY A 412 19.42 27.53 38.85
C GLY A 412 18.33 28.58 39.03
N SER A 413 17.05 28.31 38.73
CA SER A 413 16.01 29.32 38.93
C SER A 413 15.37 29.26 40.31
N ARG A 414 16.05 29.72 41.33
CA ARG A 414 15.44 29.98 42.62
C ARG A 414 14.56 31.22 42.51
N HIS A 415 13.23 31.11 42.74
CA HIS A 415 12.27 32.21 42.90
C HIS A 415 12.23 33.22 41.74
N ARG A 416 11.99 32.69 40.51
CA ARG A 416 11.83 33.54 39.32
C ARG A 416 10.36 33.61 38.91
N TYR A 417 9.90 34.82 38.57
CA TYR A 417 8.60 34.99 37.88
C TYR A 417 8.76 34.83 36.40
N GLY A 418 7.88 34.01 35.77
CA GLY A 418 7.80 33.83 34.34
C GLY A 418 6.46 34.30 33.78
N LYS A 419 6.51 35.02 32.63
CA LYS A 419 5.29 35.34 31.87
C LYS A 419 4.79 34.10 31.16
N PRO A 420 3.49 33.98 30.88
CA PRO A 420 2.91 32.82 30.17
C PRO A 420 3.64 32.47 28.89
N ILE A 421 3.99 33.42 28.05
CA ILE A 421 4.74 33.19 26.80
C ILE A 421 6.13 32.63 27.05
N GLU A 422 6.82 33.10 28.11
CA GLU A 422 8.14 32.59 28.50
C GLU A 422 8.06 31.15 29.00
N ILE A 423 7.03 30.84 29.81
CA ILE A 423 6.73 29.48 30.30
C ILE A 423 6.51 28.52 29.11
N PHE A 424 5.73 28.92 28.13
CA PHE A 424 5.39 28.11 26.98
C PHE A 424 6.58 27.91 26.02
N GLN A 425 7.32 29.00 25.66
CA GLN A 425 8.45 28.92 24.73
C GLN A 425 9.59 28.06 25.28
N ARG A 426 9.81 28.10 26.60
CA ARG A 426 10.79 27.28 27.31
C ARG A 426 10.29 25.89 27.67
N SER A 427 9.00 25.64 27.45
CA SER A 427 8.35 24.36 27.72
C SER A 427 8.38 23.94 29.20
N LEU A 428 8.23 24.90 30.13
CA LEU A 428 8.30 24.63 31.56
C LEU A 428 7.05 23.87 32.05
N ASN A 429 7.24 22.68 32.66
CA ASN A 429 6.15 21.87 33.18
C ASN A 429 5.47 22.50 34.37
N GLU A 430 6.29 22.99 35.33
CA GLU A 430 5.84 23.68 36.55
C GLU A 430 4.96 24.89 36.19
N GLY A 431 5.49 25.77 35.35
CA GLY A 431 4.75 26.96 34.93
C GLY A 431 3.45 26.62 34.20
N THR A 432 3.47 25.64 33.32
CA THR A 432 2.24 25.18 32.61
C THR A 432 1.19 24.70 33.60
N GLY A 433 1.55 23.81 34.54
CA GLY A 433 0.62 23.33 35.57
C GLY A 433 0.03 24.45 36.40
N THR A 434 0.86 25.39 36.88
CA THR A 434 0.43 26.57 37.67
C THR A 434 -0.54 27.43 36.89
N MET A 435 -0.24 27.74 35.63
CA MET A 435 -1.14 28.49 34.75
C MET A 435 -2.51 27.84 34.62
N ILE A 436 -2.58 26.53 34.41
CA ILE A 436 -3.83 25.79 34.22
C ILE A 436 -4.59 25.69 35.55
N PHE A 437 -3.92 25.47 36.66
CA PHE A 437 -4.55 25.44 37.98
C PHE A 437 -5.20 26.79 38.32
N ASP A 438 -4.49 27.91 38.09
CA ASP A 438 -5.03 29.24 38.27
C ASP A 438 -6.27 29.46 37.37
N ALA A 439 -6.13 29.23 36.08
CA ALA A 439 -7.20 29.46 35.11
C ALA A 439 -8.49 28.62 35.35
N HIS A 440 -8.33 27.42 35.94
CA HIS A 440 -9.44 26.53 36.22
C HIS A 440 -9.80 26.42 37.70
N ASN A 441 -9.31 27.32 38.56
CA ASN A 441 -9.57 27.33 39.98
C ASN A 441 -9.27 26.01 40.68
N ASN A 442 -8.19 25.35 40.31
CA ASN A 442 -7.79 24.00 40.77
C ASN A 442 -8.85 22.90 40.54
N ASN A 443 -9.77 23.14 39.61
CA ASN A 443 -10.86 22.20 39.28
C ASN A 443 -10.51 21.39 38.01
N PHE A 444 -10.19 20.11 38.20
CA PHE A 444 -9.84 19.22 37.10
C PHE A 444 -10.98 19.01 36.10
N GLN A 445 -12.23 18.92 36.60
CA GLN A 445 -13.38 18.73 35.71
C GLN A 445 -13.63 19.97 34.84
N SER A 446 -13.39 21.17 35.35
CA SER A 446 -13.42 22.41 34.56
C SER A 446 -12.40 22.38 33.42
N TYR A 447 -11.20 21.87 33.70
CA TYR A 447 -10.16 21.71 32.67
C TYR A 447 -10.53 20.63 31.65
N LEU A 448 -11.01 19.46 32.06
CA LEU A 448 -11.45 18.40 31.17
C LEU A 448 -12.61 18.87 30.27
N SER A 449 -13.61 19.56 30.83
CA SER A 449 -14.72 20.13 30.03
C SER A 449 -14.23 21.15 29.00
N ALA A 450 -13.21 21.95 29.33
CA ALA A 450 -12.59 22.85 28.36
C ALA A 450 -11.86 22.10 27.24
N LEU A 451 -11.14 21.01 27.55
CA LEU A 451 -10.54 20.13 26.53
C LEU A 451 -11.59 19.49 25.61
N ASP A 452 -12.70 19.02 26.19
CA ASP A 452 -13.82 18.47 25.45
C ASP A 452 -14.44 19.53 24.51
N SER A 453 -14.60 20.76 25.00
CA SER A 453 -15.22 21.85 24.21
C SER A 453 -14.39 22.22 22.97
N ILE A 454 -13.08 22.18 23.06
CA ILE A 454 -12.18 22.46 21.91
C ILE A 454 -12.00 21.23 20.99
N GLY A 455 -12.58 20.05 21.33
CA GLY A 455 -12.65 18.87 20.47
C GLY A 455 -11.41 17.96 20.48
N ILE A 456 -10.52 18.09 21.47
CA ILE A 456 -9.27 17.32 21.52
C ILE A 456 -9.47 15.90 22.02
N THR A 457 -10.51 15.67 22.79
CA THR A 457 -10.79 14.38 23.46
C THR A 457 -11.64 13.42 22.64
N MET A 458 -12.02 13.81 21.42
CA MET A 458 -12.86 12.99 20.55
C MET A 458 -12.06 11.89 19.85
N PRO A 459 -12.69 10.74 19.56
CA PRO A 459 -12.12 9.77 18.62
C PRO A 459 -12.01 10.40 17.23
N LEU A 460 -11.06 9.94 16.44
CA LEU A 460 -10.84 10.42 15.09
C LEU A 460 -11.22 9.33 14.09
N VAL A 461 -12.31 9.55 13.37
CA VAL A 461 -12.80 8.65 12.32
C VAL A 461 -12.33 9.14 10.96
N THR A 462 -11.55 8.34 10.26
CA THR A 462 -10.96 8.69 8.96
C THR A 462 -11.18 7.60 7.93
N GLN A 463 -10.78 7.84 6.69
CA GLN A 463 -10.79 6.86 5.61
C GLN A 463 -9.81 5.68 5.82
N LEU A 464 -8.83 5.79 6.75
CA LEU A 464 -7.96 4.67 7.16
C LEU A 464 -8.52 3.86 8.34
N GLY A 465 -9.66 4.29 8.87
CA GLY A 465 -10.32 3.70 10.03
C GLY A 465 -10.42 4.66 11.21
N THR A 466 -10.64 4.11 12.40
CA THR A 466 -10.87 4.89 13.62
C THR A 466 -9.65 4.84 14.53
N VAL A 467 -9.26 6.01 15.04
CA VAL A 467 -8.37 6.17 16.20
C VAL A 467 -9.24 6.43 17.42
N GLY A 468 -9.05 5.68 18.49
CA GLY A 468 -9.81 5.84 19.74
C GLY A 468 -9.62 7.23 20.37
N ALA A 469 -10.48 7.58 21.30
CA ALA A 469 -10.30 8.80 22.08
C ALA A 469 -8.98 8.77 22.88
N PRO A 470 -8.32 9.92 23.08
CA PRO A 470 -7.13 10.01 23.95
C PRO A 470 -7.40 9.42 25.35
N ARG A 471 -6.43 8.66 25.89
CA ARG A 471 -6.60 7.96 27.16
C ARG A 471 -6.35 8.87 28.37
N ILE A 472 -7.14 9.94 28.49
CA ILE A 472 -7.10 10.84 29.63
C ILE A 472 -7.86 10.21 30.80
N ILE A 473 -7.23 10.18 31.99
CA ILE A 473 -7.89 9.70 33.20
C ILE A 473 -8.92 10.76 33.66
N ARG A 474 -10.21 10.47 33.54
CA ARG A 474 -11.28 11.47 33.76
C ARG A 474 -11.76 11.56 35.21
N ASP A 475 -11.59 10.50 35.99
CA ASP A 475 -12.02 10.37 37.39
C ASP A 475 -10.88 10.60 38.39
N ALA A 476 -9.85 11.31 37.98
CA ALA A 476 -8.65 11.50 38.80
C ALA A 476 -8.98 12.24 40.08
N LYS A 477 -8.80 11.55 41.19
CA LYS A 477 -8.91 12.08 42.57
C LYS A 477 -7.65 12.81 43.04
N SER A 478 -6.59 12.76 42.25
CA SER A 478 -5.25 13.26 42.56
C SER A 478 -4.88 14.50 41.80
N MET A 479 -4.43 15.54 42.50
CA MET A 479 -3.86 16.74 41.89
C MET A 479 -2.64 16.42 41.00
N ARG A 480 -1.91 15.33 41.30
CA ARG A 480 -0.80 14.85 40.48
C ARG A 480 -1.28 14.45 39.09
N THR A 481 -2.41 13.75 38.99
CA THR A 481 -3.00 13.37 37.67
C THR A 481 -3.44 14.62 36.91
N PHE A 482 -4.07 15.59 37.57
CA PHE A 482 -4.38 16.87 36.94
C PHE A 482 -3.12 17.51 36.36
N TYR A 483 -2.08 17.65 37.18
CA TYR A 483 -0.83 18.25 36.76
C TYR A 483 -0.19 17.51 35.58
N ILE A 484 -0.07 16.19 35.66
CA ILE A 484 0.51 15.36 34.60
C ILE A 484 -0.29 15.52 33.30
N THR A 485 -1.62 15.61 33.37
CA THR A 485 -2.48 15.82 32.20
C THR A 485 -2.20 17.15 31.51
N THR A 486 -1.82 18.21 32.23
CA THR A 486 -1.58 19.54 31.65
C THR A 486 -0.43 19.58 30.64
N TRP A 487 0.49 18.64 30.70
CA TRP A 487 1.64 18.56 29.80
C TRP A 487 1.71 17.25 29.00
N GLY A 488 0.59 16.47 28.97
CA GLY A 488 0.44 15.34 28.06
C GLY A 488 1.01 14.01 28.58
N GLY A 489 0.93 13.75 29.88
CA GLY A 489 1.28 12.46 30.45
C GLY A 489 0.15 11.44 30.37
N PHE A 490 -0.33 11.19 29.18
CA PHE A 490 -1.34 10.18 28.81
C PHE A 490 -1.12 9.80 27.34
N ASN A 491 -1.79 8.75 26.86
CA ASN A 491 -1.56 8.23 25.53
C ASN A 491 -2.60 8.73 24.50
N MET A 492 -2.09 9.14 23.32
CA MET A 492 -2.87 9.46 22.13
C MET A 492 -2.02 9.19 20.86
N ALA A 493 -2.65 9.03 19.71
CA ALA A 493 -1.92 8.82 18.47
C ALA A 493 -1.34 10.14 17.92
N PRO A 494 -0.15 10.11 17.27
CA PRO A 494 0.47 11.30 16.68
C PRO A 494 -0.45 12.07 15.73
N ILE A 495 -1.27 11.38 14.93
CA ILE A 495 -2.23 12.01 14.02
C ILE A 495 -3.27 12.88 14.76
N GLN A 496 -3.68 12.51 15.96
CA GLN A 496 -4.58 13.32 16.77
C GLN A 496 -3.90 14.61 17.23
N THR A 497 -2.61 14.53 17.62
CA THR A 497 -1.81 15.72 17.92
C THR A 497 -1.75 16.67 16.72
N LEU A 498 -1.45 16.14 15.53
CA LEU A 498 -1.42 16.92 14.30
C LEU A 498 -2.76 17.59 14.01
N THR A 499 -3.88 16.89 14.23
CA THR A 499 -5.21 17.38 13.90
C THR A 499 -5.56 18.68 14.64
N TYR A 500 -5.28 18.80 15.94
CA TYR A 500 -5.57 20.07 16.65
C TYR A 500 -4.52 21.15 16.38
N PHE A 501 -3.26 20.81 16.12
CA PHE A 501 -2.28 21.79 15.61
C PHE A 501 -2.71 22.37 14.28
N ASN A 502 -3.19 21.53 13.38
CA ASN A 502 -3.77 21.94 12.10
C ASN A 502 -4.96 22.90 12.32
N GLY A 503 -5.84 22.59 13.27
CA GLY A 503 -6.96 23.49 13.60
C GLY A 503 -6.51 24.87 14.04
N VAL A 504 -5.44 24.99 14.83
CA VAL A 504 -4.85 26.30 15.20
C VAL A 504 -4.23 26.97 13.97
N ALA A 505 -3.48 26.24 13.14
CA ALA A 505 -2.93 26.75 11.89
C ALA A 505 -4.03 27.27 10.95
N ASN A 506 -5.18 26.61 10.92
CA ASN A 506 -6.37 26.90 10.11
C ASN A 506 -7.35 27.85 10.79
N ASN A 507 -6.85 28.81 11.56
CA ASN A 507 -7.62 29.89 12.22
C ASN A 507 -8.77 29.37 13.14
N GLY A 508 -8.61 28.18 13.70
CA GLY A 508 -9.56 27.55 14.61
C GLY A 508 -10.48 26.52 13.96
N LYS A 509 -10.46 26.40 12.66
CA LYS A 509 -11.23 25.38 11.94
C LYS A 509 -10.49 24.05 11.94
N MET A 510 -10.99 23.09 12.67
CA MET A 510 -10.38 21.76 12.77
C MET A 510 -10.98 20.81 11.73
N VAL A 511 -10.16 20.32 10.81
CA VAL A 511 -10.54 19.40 9.73
C VAL A 511 -9.98 18.00 9.96
N CYS A 512 -10.73 17.02 9.49
CA CYS A 512 -10.32 15.61 9.55
C CYS A 512 -9.21 15.31 8.55
N PRO A 513 -8.15 14.56 8.93
CA PRO A 513 -7.18 14.05 7.98
C PRO A 513 -7.84 13.22 6.88
N LYS A 514 -7.61 13.61 5.62
CA LYS A 514 -8.20 13.02 4.43
C LYS A 514 -7.13 12.34 3.59
N TYR A 515 -7.42 11.13 3.08
CA TYR A 515 -6.49 10.29 2.33
C TYR A 515 -6.93 10.02 0.90
N VAL A 516 -8.23 10.11 0.61
CA VAL A 516 -8.82 9.91 -0.72
C VAL A 516 -9.63 11.13 -1.10
N SER A 517 -9.40 11.65 -2.31
CA SER A 517 -10.09 12.81 -2.85
C SER A 517 -11.35 12.42 -3.60
N TYR A 518 -11.26 11.45 -4.52
CA TYR A 518 -12.37 10.99 -5.34
C TYR A 518 -12.10 9.59 -5.92
N ILE A 519 -13.14 8.99 -6.47
CA ILE A 519 -13.12 7.69 -7.14
C ILE A 519 -13.57 7.88 -8.58
N THR A 520 -12.87 7.24 -9.53
CA THR A 520 -13.27 7.20 -10.94
C THR A 520 -13.60 5.78 -11.39
N LYS A 521 -14.52 5.66 -12.32
CA LYS A 521 -14.84 4.41 -13.00
C LYS A 521 -15.03 4.69 -14.48
N GLN A 522 -14.27 3.99 -15.34
CA GLN A 522 -14.26 4.26 -16.79
C GLN A 522 -14.00 5.75 -17.10
N ASP A 523 -13.03 6.33 -16.39
CA ASP A 523 -12.61 7.74 -16.47
C ASP A 523 -13.66 8.78 -16.01
N GLU A 524 -14.84 8.35 -15.55
CA GLU A 524 -15.83 9.22 -14.97
C GLU A 524 -15.70 9.26 -13.44
N VAL A 525 -15.86 10.45 -12.84
CA VAL A 525 -15.89 10.60 -11.38
C VAL A 525 -17.23 10.10 -10.85
N VAL A 526 -17.18 9.06 -10.02
CA VAL A 526 -18.37 8.41 -9.45
C VAL A 526 -18.59 8.76 -7.98
N GLU A 527 -17.55 9.19 -7.26
CA GLU A 527 -17.64 9.59 -5.85
C GLU A 527 -16.59 10.66 -5.55
N VAL A 528 -16.97 11.67 -4.75
CA VAL A 528 -16.06 12.74 -4.29
C VAL A 528 -16.14 12.84 -2.77
N PHE A 529 -14.99 12.88 -2.13
CA PHE A 529 -14.88 13.04 -0.68
C PHE A 529 -14.54 14.48 -0.32
N PRO A 530 -15.50 15.26 0.19
CA PRO A 530 -15.26 16.63 0.62
C PRO A 530 -14.39 16.67 1.89
N THR A 531 -13.89 17.85 2.22
CA THR A 531 -13.25 18.11 3.51
C THR A 531 -14.27 17.95 4.64
N VAL A 532 -13.98 17.05 5.58
CA VAL A 532 -14.81 16.84 6.77
C VAL A 532 -14.36 17.79 7.87
N VAL A 533 -15.26 18.64 8.33
CA VAL A 533 -14.98 19.58 9.42
C VAL A 533 -15.37 18.93 10.75
N LEU A 534 -14.38 18.76 11.62
CA LEU A 534 -14.57 18.22 12.98
C LEU A 534 -15.11 19.28 13.93
N LYS A 535 -14.61 20.54 13.79
CA LYS A 535 -15.05 21.72 14.50
C LYS A 535 -14.93 22.94 13.60
N GLU A 536 -16.01 23.70 13.40
CA GLU A 536 -15.95 24.94 12.64
C GLU A 536 -15.09 26.00 13.34
N GLN A 537 -15.14 26.02 14.67
CA GLN A 537 -14.33 26.90 15.49
C GLN A 537 -13.99 26.19 16.82
N MET A 538 -12.71 25.90 17.04
CA MET A 538 -12.20 25.22 18.25
C MET A 538 -12.40 26.09 19.50
N THR A 539 -12.10 27.38 19.36
CA THR A 539 -12.22 28.41 20.40
C THR A 539 -12.30 29.78 19.74
N ARG A 540 -12.46 30.88 20.51
CA ARG A 540 -12.55 32.23 19.98
C ARG A 540 -11.34 32.58 19.10
N LYS A 541 -11.56 33.42 18.09
CA LYS A 541 -10.50 33.84 17.13
C LYS A 541 -9.34 34.53 17.82
N ASP A 542 -9.59 35.41 18.82
CA ASP A 542 -8.55 36.05 19.58
C ASP A 542 -7.65 35.08 20.34
N VAL A 543 -8.21 33.96 20.82
CA VAL A 543 -7.46 32.88 21.48
C VAL A 543 -6.56 32.17 20.47
N ILE A 544 -7.05 31.89 19.28
CA ILE A 544 -6.25 31.28 18.21
C ILE A 544 -5.09 32.17 17.78
N GLU A 545 -5.33 33.48 17.58
CA GLU A 545 -4.28 34.44 17.21
C GLU A 545 -3.19 34.54 18.29
N ARG A 546 -3.60 34.59 19.57
CA ARG A 546 -2.66 34.54 20.67
C ARG A 546 -1.87 33.25 20.72
N ALA A 547 -2.55 32.09 20.56
CA ALA A 547 -1.89 30.78 20.54
C ALA A 547 -0.84 30.67 19.41
N LYS A 548 -1.13 31.22 18.22
CA LYS A 548 -0.14 31.28 17.12
C LYS A 548 1.12 32.04 17.54
N LYS A 549 1.00 33.19 18.22
CA LYS A 549 2.16 33.96 18.74
C LYS A 549 2.99 33.15 19.74
N TYR A 550 2.33 32.31 20.56
CA TYR A 550 3.03 31.40 21.48
C TYR A 550 3.80 30.30 20.74
N LEU A 551 3.22 29.75 19.67
CA LEU A 551 3.88 28.74 18.83
C LEU A 551 5.06 29.33 18.05
N GLU A 552 4.93 30.55 17.55
CA GLU A 552 6.02 31.31 16.92
C GLU A 552 7.15 31.58 17.92
N ALA A 553 6.83 31.97 19.17
CA ALA A 553 7.82 32.23 20.19
C ALA A 553 8.68 30.99 20.56
N VAL A 554 8.21 29.78 20.32
CA VAL A 554 9.02 28.55 20.49
C VAL A 554 10.21 28.52 19.52
N VAL A 555 10.05 29.11 18.33
CA VAL A 555 11.09 29.14 17.27
C VAL A 555 11.79 30.48 17.24
N SER A 556 11.08 31.61 17.21
CA SER A 556 11.63 32.96 17.07
C SER A 556 12.02 33.63 18.40
N GLY A 557 11.41 33.18 19.49
CA GLY A 557 11.63 33.82 20.81
C GLY A 557 13.04 33.57 21.39
N PRO A 558 13.53 34.49 22.25
CA PRO A 558 14.90 34.44 22.74
C PRO A 558 15.24 33.19 23.56
N ASN A 559 14.24 32.62 24.21
CA ASN A 559 14.36 31.41 25.04
C ASN A 559 13.61 30.21 24.45
N GLY A 560 13.23 30.28 23.16
CA GLY A 560 12.51 29.20 22.49
C GLY A 560 13.30 27.92 22.43
N THR A 561 12.62 26.77 22.59
CA THR A 561 13.27 25.45 22.54
C THR A 561 13.73 25.05 21.13
N ALA A 562 13.25 25.74 20.09
CA ALA A 562 13.69 25.61 18.70
C ALA A 562 14.36 26.92 18.16
N ARG A 563 14.84 27.81 19.02
CA ARG A 563 15.37 29.13 18.65
C ARG A 563 16.56 29.11 17.69
N ILE A 564 17.25 27.98 17.55
CA ILE A 564 18.35 27.86 16.58
C ILE A 564 17.84 27.99 15.13
N TYR A 565 16.54 27.93 14.90
CA TYR A 565 15.87 28.04 13.58
C TYR A 565 15.17 29.41 13.41
N ARG A 566 15.41 30.42 14.29
CA ARG A 566 14.70 31.71 14.24
C ARG A 566 14.84 32.44 12.90
N ASP A 567 16.00 32.33 12.28
CA ASP A 567 16.31 32.98 11.00
C ASP A 567 16.20 32.03 9.81
N SER A 568 15.51 30.88 9.99
CA SER A 568 15.35 29.87 8.95
C SER A 568 14.27 30.25 7.94
N ILE A 569 14.45 29.79 6.68
CA ILE A 569 13.45 29.89 5.61
C ILE A 569 13.14 28.49 5.14
N PRO A 570 11.85 28.09 5.12
CA PRO A 570 10.67 28.87 5.56
C PRO A 570 10.64 29.08 7.06
N HIS A 571 10.05 30.21 7.50
CA HIS A 571 9.69 30.37 8.90
C HIS A 571 8.63 29.36 9.29
N PHE A 572 8.73 28.80 10.48
CA PHE A 572 7.76 27.85 10.97
C PHE A 572 7.41 28.09 12.43
N ALA A 573 6.26 27.61 12.84
CA ALA A 573 5.79 27.70 14.22
C ALA A 573 5.39 26.32 14.74
N GLY A 574 5.56 26.08 16.03
CA GLY A 574 5.23 24.78 16.58
C GLY A 574 5.66 24.58 18.02
N LYS A 575 5.60 23.35 18.47
CA LYS A 575 5.95 22.96 19.84
C LYS A 575 6.81 21.71 19.86
N THR A 576 7.88 21.76 20.63
CA THR A 576 8.75 20.62 20.93
C THR A 576 8.15 19.73 22.01
N GLY A 577 8.38 18.43 21.90
CA GLY A 577 8.11 17.43 22.93
C GLY A 577 9.36 16.61 23.23
N THR A 578 9.56 16.28 24.48
CA THR A 578 10.57 15.33 24.94
C THR A 578 9.96 14.50 26.06
N ARG A 579 10.19 13.19 26.04
CA ARG A 579 9.74 12.25 27.05
C ARG A 579 10.84 11.23 27.33
N ASP A 580 11.16 11.04 28.60
CA ASP A 580 12.02 9.94 29.03
C ASP A 580 11.34 8.58 28.74
N ILE A 581 12.11 7.62 28.32
CA ILE A 581 11.61 6.27 28.06
C ILE A 581 11.62 5.48 29.34
N LEU A 582 10.45 4.93 29.70
CA LEU A 582 10.29 4.05 30.84
C LEU A 582 10.67 2.61 30.42
N VAL A 583 11.60 2.01 31.14
CA VAL A 583 12.04 0.63 30.90
C VAL A 583 11.92 -0.18 32.18
N GLN A 584 11.63 -1.46 32.04
CA GLN A 584 11.66 -2.37 33.17
C GLN A 584 13.11 -2.86 33.37
N ASN A 585 13.62 -2.62 34.57
CA ASN A 585 14.94 -3.09 34.95
C ASN A 585 14.94 -4.63 35.12
N PRO A 586 16.11 -5.28 35.14
CA PRO A 586 16.21 -6.72 35.36
C PRO A 586 15.61 -7.21 36.67
N ASP A 587 15.55 -6.34 37.69
CA ASP A 587 14.95 -6.61 39.02
C ASP A 587 13.41 -6.45 39.05
N GLY A 588 12.79 -6.21 37.90
CA GLY A 588 11.35 -5.99 37.72
C GLY A 588 10.87 -4.59 38.11
N THR A 589 11.73 -3.71 38.60
CA THR A 589 11.39 -2.31 38.86
C THR A 589 11.34 -1.48 37.56
N TRP A 590 10.55 -0.40 37.57
CA TRP A 590 10.49 0.51 36.44
C TRP A 590 11.44 1.68 36.69
N GLY A 591 12.27 1.96 35.68
CA GLY A 591 13.20 3.11 35.68
C GLY A 591 13.24 3.82 34.35
N TYR A 592 13.86 4.99 34.31
CA TYR A 592 14.05 5.73 33.06
C TYR A 592 15.35 5.31 32.38
N TYR A 593 15.28 5.10 31.06
CA TYR A 593 16.46 4.79 30.26
C TYR A 593 17.31 6.06 30.08
N LYS A 594 18.48 6.11 30.76
CA LYS A 594 19.34 7.30 30.75
C LYS A 594 19.89 7.59 29.35
N GLY A 595 19.74 8.85 28.91
CA GLY A 595 20.32 9.33 27.66
C GLY A 595 19.51 9.03 26.39
N ARG A 596 18.38 8.33 26.52
CA ARG A 596 17.49 8.04 25.37
C ARG A 596 16.07 8.52 25.66
N ASN A 597 15.46 9.13 24.65
CA ASN A 597 14.17 9.81 24.78
C ASN A 597 13.25 9.51 23.61
N SER A 598 11.97 9.71 23.81
CA SER A 598 11.05 10.01 22.73
C SER A 598 11.03 11.51 22.51
N VAL A 599 11.19 11.93 21.25
CA VAL A 599 11.20 13.35 20.90
C VAL A 599 10.19 13.63 19.80
N SER A 600 9.55 14.79 19.89
CA SER A 600 8.56 15.20 18.89
C SER A 600 8.64 16.69 18.59
N PHE A 601 8.17 17.06 17.41
CA PHE A 601 7.86 18.43 17.04
C PHE A 601 6.55 18.41 16.23
N CYS A 602 5.58 19.23 16.64
CA CYS A 602 4.36 19.43 15.88
C CYS A 602 4.18 20.92 15.61
N GLY A 603 3.84 21.27 14.39
CA GLY A 603 3.74 22.67 13.98
C GLY A 603 3.27 22.84 12.54
N TYR A 604 3.47 24.02 11.99
CA TYR A 604 3.04 24.40 10.64
C TYR A 604 4.05 25.35 9.97
N PHE A 605 3.98 25.40 8.66
CA PHE A 605 4.82 26.26 7.83
C PHE A 605 4.11 26.65 6.51
N PRO A 606 4.42 27.85 5.90
CA PRO A 606 5.10 28.97 6.54
C PRO A 606 4.34 29.48 7.76
N ALA A 607 5.03 30.13 8.72
CA ALA A 607 4.39 30.61 9.95
C ALA A 607 3.35 31.69 9.68
N GLU A 608 3.66 32.62 8.74
CA GLU A 608 2.87 33.80 8.42
C GLU A 608 1.55 33.43 7.70
N LYS A 609 1.64 32.46 6.78
CA LYS A 609 0.49 31.93 6.01
C LYS A 609 0.57 30.42 5.97
N PRO A 610 0.06 29.74 7.00
CA PRO A 610 0.19 28.29 7.11
C PRO A 610 -0.41 27.55 5.91
N LYS A 611 0.44 26.81 5.19
CA LYS A 611 0.04 25.96 4.07
C LYS A 611 0.01 24.49 4.49
N TYR A 612 1.02 24.09 5.24
CA TYR A 612 1.16 22.72 5.72
C TYR A 612 1.33 22.68 7.24
N SER A 613 0.71 21.71 7.87
CA SER A 613 0.99 21.27 9.22
C SER A 613 1.71 19.93 9.21
N MET A 614 2.61 19.70 10.15
CA MET A 614 3.40 18.48 10.19
C MET A 614 3.69 18.06 11.63
N ILE A 615 3.66 16.75 11.89
CA ILE A 615 4.17 16.15 13.11
C ILE A 615 5.35 15.25 12.78
N VAL A 616 6.41 15.39 13.57
CA VAL A 616 7.56 14.50 13.64
C VAL A 616 7.56 13.84 15.01
N TYR A 617 7.62 12.51 15.04
CA TYR A 617 7.77 11.74 16.28
C TYR A 617 8.86 10.70 16.10
N LEU A 618 9.86 10.71 16.99
CA LEU A 618 10.96 9.74 17.01
C LEU A 618 11.00 9.07 18.39
N TYR A 619 11.05 7.76 18.41
CA TYR A 619 11.05 6.96 19.62
C TYR A 619 12.41 6.30 19.83
N ASP A 620 12.87 6.37 21.06
CA ASP A 620 14.13 5.79 21.52
C ASP A 620 15.33 6.32 20.70
N VAL A 621 15.57 7.63 20.87
CA VAL A 621 16.66 8.35 20.21
C VAL A 621 17.69 8.86 21.21
N GLU A 622 18.93 8.91 20.78
CA GLU A 622 19.94 9.71 21.45
C GLU A 622 19.71 11.19 21.12
N GLY A 623 19.41 12.01 22.13
CA GLY A 623 19.24 13.45 21.96
C GLY A 623 17.99 14.01 22.59
N MET A 624 17.80 15.31 22.33
CA MET A 624 16.73 16.13 22.86
C MET A 624 15.76 16.54 21.76
N SER A 625 14.69 17.24 22.12
CA SER A 625 13.65 17.73 21.21
C SER A 625 14.14 18.55 20.02
N ALA A 626 15.35 19.11 20.08
CA ALA A 626 16.00 19.76 18.94
C ALA A 626 16.16 18.82 17.73
N THR A 627 16.30 17.51 17.94
CA THR A 627 16.39 16.50 16.86
C THR A 627 15.12 16.46 16.03
N ALA A 628 13.94 16.46 16.67
CA ALA A 628 12.67 16.46 15.95
C ALA A 628 12.40 17.80 15.25
N ALA A 629 12.77 18.95 15.87
CA ALA A 629 12.66 20.25 15.22
C ALA A 629 13.61 20.37 14.01
N GLN A 630 14.81 19.78 14.09
CA GLN A 630 15.74 19.71 12.96
C GLN A 630 15.14 18.95 11.78
N LEU A 631 14.57 17.76 12.04
CA LEU A 631 13.94 16.97 10.99
C LEU A 631 12.75 17.71 10.37
N PHE A 632 11.91 18.34 11.21
CA PHE A 632 10.80 19.18 10.76
C PHE A 632 11.28 20.28 9.80
N TYR A 633 12.29 21.05 10.21
CA TYR A 633 12.86 22.12 9.37
C TYR A 633 13.46 21.57 8.06
N THR A 634 14.21 20.48 8.13
CA THR A 634 14.81 19.85 6.93
C THR A 634 13.74 19.50 5.89
N ILE A 635 12.63 18.88 6.34
CA ILE A 635 11.51 18.53 5.47
C ILE A 635 10.82 19.79 4.94
N ALA A 636 10.49 20.75 5.81
CA ALA A 636 9.83 21.99 5.42
C ALA A 636 10.65 22.78 4.38
N LYS A 637 11.97 22.89 4.57
CA LYS A 637 12.90 23.54 3.62
C LYS A 637 12.91 22.85 2.26
N ARG A 638 12.98 21.52 2.23
CA ARG A 638 12.97 20.75 0.97
C ARG A 638 11.64 20.93 0.22
N ILE A 639 10.50 20.82 0.91
CA ILE A 639 9.17 20.96 0.29
C ILE A 639 8.99 22.37 -0.28
N MET A 640 9.26 23.42 0.50
CA MET A 640 9.08 24.81 0.07
C MET A 640 10.10 25.24 -0.99
N GLY A 641 11.34 24.76 -0.90
CA GLY A 641 12.38 25.01 -1.90
C GLY A 641 12.04 24.39 -3.26
N GLU A 642 11.46 23.20 -3.26
CA GLU A 642 11.02 22.52 -4.46
C GLU A 642 9.76 23.14 -5.07
N GLU A 643 8.80 23.59 -4.28
CA GLU A 643 7.66 24.36 -4.77
C GLU A 643 8.10 25.64 -5.50
N SER A 644 9.13 26.33 -4.99
CA SER A 644 9.69 27.51 -5.64
C SER A 644 10.34 27.20 -7.00
N THR A 645 10.95 26.03 -7.15
CA THR A 645 11.57 25.59 -8.41
C THR A 645 10.56 25.08 -9.43
N HIS A 646 9.40 24.58 -9.01
CA HIS A 646 8.31 24.17 -9.91
C HIS A 646 7.62 25.37 -10.59
N LEU A 647 7.55 26.49 -9.92
CA LEU A 647 7.05 27.73 -10.55
C LEU A 647 7.97 28.25 -11.66
N LEU A 648 9.19 27.72 -11.78
CA LEU A 648 10.21 28.16 -12.74
C LEU A 648 10.56 27.14 -13.85
N LYS A 649 10.01 25.94 -13.80
CA LYS A 649 10.23 24.92 -14.84
C LYS A 649 8.91 24.29 -15.27
N GLU A 650 8.45 24.66 -16.47
CA GLU A 650 7.56 23.79 -17.23
C GLU A 650 8.32 22.49 -17.47
N VAL A 651 7.86 21.42 -16.87
CA VAL A 651 8.44 20.08 -17.06
C VAL A 651 8.09 19.65 -18.47
N ASP A 652 9.11 19.42 -19.28
CA ASP A 652 9.00 18.77 -20.58
C ASP A 652 8.29 17.41 -20.42
N LYS A 653 7.03 17.34 -20.88
CA LYS A 653 6.16 16.16 -20.80
C LYS A 653 6.62 15.00 -21.69
N SER A 654 7.78 15.09 -22.33
CA SER A 654 8.30 14.09 -23.26
C SER A 654 9.14 12.96 -22.63
N ALA A 655 9.48 13.06 -21.34
CA ALA A 655 10.22 12.01 -20.63
C ALA A 655 9.27 11.16 -19.75
N GLY A 656 8.48 10.34 -20.42
CA GLY A 656 7.80 9.23 -19.75
C GLY A 656 8.83 8.23 -19.19
N ILE A 657 8.59 7.79 -17.94
CA ILE A 657 9.36 6.83 -17.16
C ILE A 657 10.52 7.48 -16.39
N VAL A 658 10.21 8.03 -15.26
CA VAL A 658 11.22 8.24 -14.22
C VAL A 658 11.65 6.87 -13.72
N ASN A 659 12.81 6.44 -14.17
CA ASN A 659 13.51 5.28 -13.60
C ASN A 659 13.88 5.65 -12.17
N PRO A 660 13.30 5.03 -11.11
CA PRO A 660 13.68 5.38 -9.75
C PRO A 660 15.09 4.81 -9.51
N THR A 661 16.08 5.68 -9.59
CA THR A 661 17.48 5.37 -9.29
C THR A 661 17.71 4.83 -7.87
N TYR A 662 16.66 4.72 -7.07
CA TYR A 662 16.67 4.30 -5.66
C TYR A 662 16.31 2.83 -5.41
N LEU A 663 16.06 2.03 -6.46
CA LEU A 663 15.90 0.57 -6.32
C LEU A 663 17.23 -0.19 -6.12
N ASN A 664 18.35 0.52 -6.03
CA ASN A 664 19.69 -0.05 -5.84
C ASN A 664 20.25 0.07 -4.41
N ILE A 665 19.42 0.27 -3.39
CA ILE A 665 19.86 0.11 -2.00
C ILE A 665 19.58 -1.31 -1.55
N GLY A 666 20.44 -2.21 -1.96
CA GLY A 666 20.39 -3.64 -1.62
C GLY A 666 21.52 -4.41 -2.26
N LYS A 667 22.76 -3.95 -2.06
CA LYS A 667 23.97 -4.81 -2.11
C LYS A 667 24.47 -5.04 -0.72
#